data_027468f7489e4d2a79321e09dfd9cd3d
#
_entry.id   027468f7489e4d2a79321e09dfd9cd3d
#
_cell.length_a   1.000
_cell.length_b   1.000
_cell.length_c   1.000
_cell.angle_alpha   90.00
_cell.angle_beta   90.00
_cell.angle_gamma   90.00
#
_symmetry.space_group_name_H-M   'P 1'
#
loop_
_entity.id
_entity.type
_entity.pdbx_description
1 polymer ?
#
loop_
_entity_poly.entity_id
_entity_poly.type
_entity_poly.pdbx_seq_one_letter_code
_entity_poly.pdbx_strand_id
1 'polypeptide(L)'
;MKKVLYILGQLSDQDVDWMLAVGEAKQVPPGTVLLREGEPTDALYVVLRGTVSVSSRSSGDREIASVGRGEVLGEISFLDNRMPTATVHALDGVTVFVLSREQLSAKLVRDTGFAARFYRALAVFLSDRMRKSNASRLVAAGGRVTDEAEDATSEWSGSEENIHLAISRFDRLMTQMGGRSEAVLLSGNDLTIEDVARVAYHSAPVQVTPIARERVERSRQVIDRLASSPAPMYGLTTGLGALKDKRINTGEIRQFQENILMSHAVGIGPEHTSEVVRAIMVTRLNGMARGGAGVQPKVFELLVNMLNRGVHPIIPSRGSIGMSDLAPLAHMALPLIGKGEVEYRGQRLPSKVAIQQAGLETVTLEAKDGLALCSSNSASIGHGALVLRDAMNVLVCADIAAALSLVAFQGNTSLLDERIQAVRPHTGQLICAERMRALLAGSGLLCGTCLPRSIQDPLSYRCVTQVHGACHDAMAFVRTMVEIELNSTGDNPVVLPEYEVVVSNGNFHPAGLALGFDTLGLVLGQLTSLSTSRTIKLMDPELSGLPPQLTARPGINCGFGVMQKPLTALNAENRFLASPASLDFIPVANSIEDHATNATMTVNKANMMLGNLRYVLAIELMSAAQAIDLRENAALGPPGRAIYEAVRNVVPFMTNDHVLSTGIEAVHKLIASGDLLAAVNQWSGYRLKD
;
A
#
# COMPACT_ATOMS: atom_id res chain seq x y z
N MET A 1 10.59 -4.67 8.28
CA MET A 1 10.34 -5.18 6.91
C MET A 1 11.58 -5.16 6.03
N LYS A 2 12.40 -4.09 5.97
CA LYS A 2 13.60 -4.04 5.11
C LYS A 2 14.55 -5.25 5.27
N LYS A 3 14.68 -5.85 6.45
CA LYS A 3 15.72 -6.84 6.75
C LYS A 3 15.47 -8.23 6.14
N VAL A 4 14.26 -8.78 6.24
CA VAL A 4 13.95 -10.05 5.56
C VAL A 4 13.98 -9.90 4.04
N LEU A 5 13.71 -8.70 3.52
CA LEU A 5 13.77 -8.41 2.10
C LEU A 5 15.20 -8.55 1.54
N TYR A 6 16.24 -8.29 2.35
CA TYR A 6 17.63 -8.55 1.95
C TYR A 6 17.87 -10.05 1.69
N ILE A 7 17.31 -10.90 2.55
CA ILE A 7 17.48 -12.36 2.40
C ILE A 7 16.68 -12.85 1.20
N LEU A 8 15.40 -12.52 1.14
CA LEU A 8 14.51 -12.98 0.07
C LEU A 8 14.89 -12.42 -1.31
N GLY A 9 15.47 -11.21 -1.36
CA GLY A 9 15.95 -10.60 -2.61
C GLY A 9 17.16 -11.28 -3.23
N GLN A 10 17.96 -12.00 -2.45
CA GLN A 10 19.13 -12.74 -2.94
C GLN A 10 18.81 -14.20 -3.34
N LEU A 11 17.65 -14.71 -2.93
CA LEU A 11 17.20 -16.08 -3.19
C LEU A 11 16.47 -16.16 -4.54
N SER A 12 16.44 -17.32 -5.16
CA SER A 12 15.57 -17.60 -6.31
C SER A 12 14.14 -17.97 -5.86
N ASP A 13 13.17 -17.97 -6.80
CA ASP A 13 11.82 -18.41 -6.50
C ASP A 13 11.78 -19.88 -6.04
N GLN A 14 12.60 -20.74 -6.64
CA GLN A 14 12.72 -22.14 -6.21
C GLN A 14 13.26 -22.29 -4.79
N ASP A 15 14.16 -21.38 -4.38
CA ASP A 15 14.67 -21.36 -3.01
C ASP A 15 13.58 -20.99 -2.02
N VAL A 16 12.77 -20.00 -2.35
CA VAL A 16 11.64 -19.57 -1.52
C VAL A 16 10.55 -20.64 -1.48
N ASP A 17 10.22 -21.26 -2.62
CA ASP A 17 9.24 -22.35 -2.67
C ASP A 17 9.72 -23.54 -1.83
N TRP A 18 11.01 -23.86 -1.85
CA TRP A 18 11.58 -24.87 -0.97
C TRP A 18 11.46 -24.46 0.51
N MET A 19 11.80 -23.22 0.87
CA MET A 19 11.64 -22.73 2.25
C MET A 19 10.20 -22.83 2.72
N LEU A 20 9.25 -22.47 1.86
CA LEU A 20 7.81 -22.59 2.15
C LEU A 20 7.35 -24.04 2.34
N ALA A 21 7.92 -24.99 1.60
CA ALA A 21 7.58 -26.40 1.69
C ALA A 21 8.07 -27.08 2.98
N VAL A 22 9.20 -26.63 3.53
CA VAL A 22 9.83 -27.24 4.71
C VAL A 22 9.65 -26.43 6.00
N GLY A 23 9.39 -25.13 5.90
CA GLY A 23 9.21 -24.24 7.06
C GLY A 23 7.79 -24.29 7.62
N GLU A 24 7.65 -23.87 8.86
CA GLU A 24 6.39 -23.88 9.60
C GLU A 24 6.12 -22.50 10.19
N ALA A 25 4.87 -22.00 10.06
CA ALA A 25 4.45 -20.81 10.80
C ALA A 25 3.95 -21.20 12.20
N LYS A 26 4.53 -20.59 13.22
CA LYS A 26 4.14 -20.77 14.62
C LYS A 26 3.61 -19.49 15.23
N GLN A 27 2.47 -19.62 15.91
CA GLN A 27 2.00 -18.56 16.81
C GLN A 27 2.65 -18.77 18.18
N VAL A 28 3.27 -17.70 18.67
CA VAL A 28 4.02 -17.69 19.92
C VAL A 28 3.32 -16.76 20.91
N PRO A 29 2.86 -17.26 22.06
CA PRO A 29 2.23 -16.44 23.09
C PRO A 29 3.20 -15.40 23.68
N PRO A 30 2.68 -14.27 24.22
CA PRO A 30 3.49 -13.29 24.95
C PRO A 30 4.31 -13.93 26.06
N GLY A 31 5.54 -13.46 26.27
CA GLY A 31 6.47 -13.97 27.28
C GLY A 31 7.22 -15.25 26.91
N THR A 32 6.90 -15.87 25.77
CA THR A 32 7.61 -17.09 25.32
C THR A 32 9.01 -16.73 24.83
N VAL A 33 10.00 -17.50 25.28
CA VAL A 33 11.40 -17.38 24.84
C VAL A 33 11.60 -18.13 23.54
N LEU A 34 12.01 -17.41 22.48
CA LEU A 34 12.34 -17.95 21.15
C LEU A 34 13.80 -18.40 21.05
N LEU A 35 14.70 -17.60 21.64
CA LEU A 35 16.13 -17.88 21.75
C LEU A 35 16.58 -17.60 23.16
N ARG A 36 17.43 -18.45 23.71
CA ARG A 36 18.02 -18.23 25.04
C ARG A 36 19.53 -18.07 24.93
N GLU A 37 20.06 -17.00 25.53
CA GLU A 37 21.50 -16.75 25.57
C GLU A 37 22.26 -17.93 26.21
N GLY A 38 23.26 -18.45 25.49
CA GLY A 38 24.09 -19.57 25.95
C GLY A 38 23.47 -20.96 25.76
N GLU A 39 22.30 -21.09 25.15
CA GLU A 39 21.69 -22.39 24.81
C GLU A 39 21.67 -22.60 23.28
N PRO A 40 21.86 -23.84 22.78
CA PRO A 40 21.83 -24.09 21.32
C PRO A 40 20.45 -23.79 20.74
N THR A 41 20.44 -23.26 19.49
CA THR A 41 19.20 -23.05 18.74
C THR A 41 19.08 -24.06 17.62
N ASP A 42 17.88 -24.66 17.50
CA ASP A 42 17.57 -25.68 16.50
C ASP A 42 16.88 -25.11 15.25
N ALA A 43 16.69 -23.79 15.19
CA ALA A 43 15.97 -23.16 14.09
C ALA A 43 16.45 -21.72 13.81
N LEU A 44 16.18 -21.30 12.59
CA LEU A 44 16.18 -19.91 12.16
C LEU A 44 14.74 -19.41 12.20
N TYR A 45 14.51 -18.23 12.78
CA TYR A 45 13.20 -17.64 12.88
C TYR A 45 13.10 -16.36 12.06
N VAL A 46 12.02 -16.20 11.30
CA VAL A 46 11.65 -14.93 10.66
C VAL A 46 10.40 -14.41 11.33
N VAL A 47 10.44 -13.21 11.89
CA VAL A 47 9.26 -12.59 12.51
C VAL A 47 8.29 -12.16 11.40
N LEU A 48 7.14 -12.81 11.33
CA LEU A 48 6.09 -12.50 10.37
C LEU A 48 5.13 -11.43 10.91
N ARG A 49 4.83 -11.49 12.22
CA ARG A 49 3.95 -10.53 12.92
C ARG A 49 4.36 -10.40 14.38
N GLY A 50 4.01 -9.26 14.98
CA GLY A 50 4.26 -8.96 16.39
C GLY A 50 5.67 -8.44 16.65
N THR A 51 6.00 -8.33 17.94
CA THR A 51 7.24 -7.72 18.41
C THR A 51 7.95 -8.64 19.40
N VAL A 52 9.27 -8.73 19.27
CA VAL A 52 10.12 -9.48 20.20
C VAL A 52 11.13 -8.54 20.86
N SER A 53 11.45 -8.82 22.12
CA SER A 53 12.52 -8.14 22.86
C SER A 53 13.79 -8.95 22.80
N VAL A 54 14.90 -8.26 22.68
CA VAL A 54 16.25 -8.82 22.70
C VAL A 54 16.95 -8.29 23.96
N SER A 55 17.35 -9.17 24.86
CA SER A 55 18.07 -8.85 26.09
C SER A 55 19.37 -9.68 26.20
N SER A 56 20.34 -9.23 27.01
CA SER A 56 21.56 -9.99 27.27
C SER A 56 21.96 -9.88 28.74
N ARG A 57 22.50 -10.95 29.26
CA ARG A 57 23.09 -10.99 30.62
C ARG A 57 24.19 -9.97 30.81
N SER A 58 24.96 -9.65 29.78
CA SER A 58 26.00 -8.62 29.82
C SER A 58 25.45 -7.22 30.07
N SER A 59 24.18 -6.96 29.76
CA SER A 59 23.46 -5.70 30.04
C SER A 59 22.62 -5.75 31.33
N GLY A 60 22.76 -6.80 32.15
CA GLY A 60 21.97 -7.01 33.37
C GLY A 60 20.50 -7.37 33.06
N ASP A 61 20.30 -8.18 32.06
CA ASP A 61 18.99 -8.62 31.53
C ASP A 61 18.07 -7.46 31.04
N ARG A 62 18.65 -6.27 30.82
CA ARG A 62 17.91 -5.15 30.23
C ARG A 62 17.68 -5.37 28.75
N GLU A 63 16.56 -4.88 28.28
CA GLU A 63 16.26 -4.85 26.86
C GLU A 63 17.32 -4.04 26.10
N ILE A 64 17.94 -4.67 25.10
CA ILE A 64 18.92 -4.05 24.21
C ILE A 64 18.22 -3.51 22.97
N ALA A 65 17.20 -4.23 22.47
CA ALA A 65 16.45 -3.86 21.30
C ALA A 65 15.07 -4.51 21.31
N SER A 66 14.10 -3.80 20.74
CA SER A 66 12.79 -4.35 20.36
C SER A 66 12.75 -4.44 18.86
N VAL A 67 12.44 -5.62 18.31
CA VAL A 67 12.43 -5.90 16.87
C VAL A 67 11.13 -6.58 16.45
N GLY A 68 10.68 -6.31 15.25
CA GLY A 68 9.36 -6.72 14.76
C GLY A 68 9.40 -7.41 13.41
N ARG A 69 8.32 -7.28 12.67
CA ARG A 69 8.10 -7.91 11.37
C ARG A 69 9.29 -7.74 10.42
N GLY A 70 9.71 -8.85 9.81
CA GLY A 70 10.81 -8.91 8.86
C GLY A 70 12.19 -9.04 9.49
N GLU A 71 12.29 -9.21 10.81
CA GLU A 71 13.54 -9.56 11.46
C GLU A 71 13.81 -11.05 11.37
N VAL A 72 15.11 -11.38 11.31
CA VAL A 72 15.61 -12.75 11.34
C VAL A 72 16.38 -12.96 12.63
N LEU A 73 16.09 -14.06 13.30
CA LEU A 73 16.63 -14.39 14.61
C LEU A 73 17.33 -15.75 14.57
N GLY A 74 18.46 -15.86 15.25
CA GLY A 74 19.27 -17.08 15.26
C GLY A 74 20.29 -17.15 14.12
N GLU A 75 20.38 -16.12 13.29
CA GLU A 75 21.24 -16.03 12.11
C GLU A 75 22.73 -16.09 12.45
N ILE A 76 23.15 -15.42 13.53
CA ILE A 76 24.56 -15.41 13.97
C ILE A 76 24.98 -16.83 14.40
N SER A 77 24.17 -17.44 15.26
CA SER A 77 24.41 -18.79 15.76
C SER A 77 24.37 -19.85 14.64
N PHE A 78 23.60 -19.55 13.59
CA PHE A 78 23.54 -20.42 12.41
C PHE A 78 24.83 -20.35 11.60
N LEU A 79 25.42 -19.14 11.43
CA LEU A 79 26.62 -18.90 10.61
C LEU A 79 27.92 -19.37 11.29
N ASP A 80 28.09 -19.05 12.58
CA ASP A 80 29.37 -19.31 13.28
C ASP A 80 29.34 -20.57 14.17
N ASN A 81 28.19 -21.25 14.19
CA ASN A 81 27.94 -22.46 14.98
C ASN A 81 28.16 -22.28 16.50
N ARG A 82 28.01 -21.05 17.01
CA ARG A 82 28.12 -20.71 18.42
C ARG A 82 26.75 -20.56 19.06
N MET A 83 26.71 -20.55 20.40
CA MET A 83 25.51 -20.30 21.17
C MET A 83 25.02 -18.85 20.96
N PRO A 84 23.70 -18.59 21.00
CA PRO A 84 23.14 -17.24 20.96
C PRO A 84 23.76 -16.33 22.03
N THR A 85 24.08 -15.11 21.65
CA THR A 85 24.66 -14.07 22.52
C THR A 85 23.59 -13.18 23.18
N ALA A 86 22.32 -13.46 22.95
CA ALA A 86 21.20 -12.72 23.51
C ALA A 86 19.98 -13.63 23.68
N THR A 87 19.14 -13.30 24.63
CA THR A 87 17.82 -13.92 24.82
C THR A 87 16.78 -13.13 24.04
N VAL A 88 15.92 -13.83 23.31
CA VAL A 88 14.82 -13.22 22.54
C VAL A 88 13.50 -13.81 23.04
N HIS A 89 12.58 -12.95 23.47
CA HIS A 89 11.26 -13.36 23.90
C HIS A 89 10.15 -12.53 23.23
N ALA A 90 9.00 -13.14 23.04
CA ALA A 90 7.82 -12.49 22.48
C ALA A 90 7.26 -11.47 23.45
N LEU A 91 7.08 -10.22 23.03
CA LEU A 91 6.46 -9.16 23.82
C LEU A 91 4.94 -9.16 23.69
N ASP A 92 4.45 -9.57 22.53
CA ASP A 92 3.02 -9.70 22.21
C ASP A 92 2.75 -11.07 21.58
N GLY A 93 1.58 -11.28 21.00
CA GLY A 93 1.29 -12.48 20.19
C GLY A 93 2.09 -12.44 18.90
N VAL A 94 3.22 -13.13 18.86
CA VAL A 94 4.14 -13.14 17.71
C VAL A 94 3.84 -14.32 16.81
N THR A 95 3.83 -14.09 15.50
CA THR A 95 3.87 -15.16 14.50
C THR A 95 5.27 -15.21 13.92
N VAL A 96 5.92 -16.35 13.99
CA VAL A 96 7.25 -16.59 13.40
C VAL A 96 7.18 -17.67 12.34
N PHE A 97 7.96 -17.52 11.28
CA PHE A 97 8.29 -18.59 10.36
C PHE A 97 9.55 -19.28 10.84
N VAL A 98 9.47 -20.59 11.00
CA VAL A 98 10.51 -21.41 11.60
C VAL A 98 11.12 -22.30 10.53
N LEU A 99 12.42 -22.19 10.31
CA LEU A 99 13.19 -23.10 9.47
C LEU A 99 14.09 -23.95 10.37
N SER A 100 13.88 -25.26 10.38
CA SER A 100 14.71 -26.20 11.12
C SER A 100 16.18 -26.11 10.65
N ARG A 101 17.09 -26.04 11.61
CA ARG A 101 18.52 -26.05 11.35
C ARG A 101 18.98 -27.30 10.59
N GLU A 102 18.41 -28.45 10.92
CA GLU A 102 18.72 -29.72 10.24
C GLU A 102 18.35 -29.67 8.77
N GLN A 103 17.12 -29.29 8.44
CA GLN A 103 16.62 -29.21 7.06
C GLN A 103 17.39 -28.18 6.23
N LEU A 104 17.65 -26.99 6.81
CA LEU A 104 18.38 -25.94 6.16
C LEU A 104 19.85 -26.35 5.89
N SER A 105 20.51 -26.96 6.87
CA SER A 105 21.89 -27.47 6.72
C SER A 105 21.96 -28.58 5.65
N ALA A 106 21.00 -29.50 5.62
CA ALA A 106 20.94 -30.54 4.59
C ALA A 106 20.76 -29.95 3.19
N LYS A 107 19.95 -28.89 3.03
CA LYS A 107 19.76 -28.20 1.75
C LYS A 107 21.03 -27.46 1.31
N LEU A 108 21.72 -26.78 2.23
CA LEU A 108 22.96 -26.05 1.95
C LEU A 108 24.09 -27.00 1.45
N VAL A 109 24.15 -28.22 2.00
CA VAL A 109 25.12 -29.24 1.56
C VAL A 109 24.78 -29.81 0.18
N ARG A 110 23.48 -30.01 -0.13
CA ARG A 110 23.04 -30.65 -1.38
C ARG A 110 22.96 -29.70 -2.57
N ASP A 111 22.77 -28.40 -2.31
CA ASP A 111 22.53 -27.38 -3.31
C ASP A 111 23.51 -26.21 -3.12
N THR A 112 24.66 -26.29 -3.80
CA THR A 112 25.71 -25.26 -3.72
C THR A 112 25.25 -23.89 -4.25
N GLY A 113 24.32 -23.86 -5.21
CA GLY A 113 23.73 -22.63 -5.73
C GLY A 113 22.85 -21.94 -4.68
N PHE A 114 21.98 -22.71 -4.01
CA PHE A 114 21.22 -22.22 -2.86
C PHE A 114 22.16 -21.74 -1.74
N ALA A 115 23.19 -22.53 -1.42
CA ALA A 115 24.15 -22.17 -0.36
C ALA A 115 24.83 -20.82 -0.64
N ALA A 116 25.29 -20.60 -1.86
CA ALA A 116 25.94 -19.34 -2.27
C ALA A 116 24.98 -18.14 -2.11
N ARG A 117 23.75 -18.25 -2.58
CA ARG A 117 22.72 -17.19 -2.46
C ARG A 117 22.33 -16.94 -1.00
N PHE A 118 22.14 -18.00 -0.23
CA PHE A 118 21.72 -17.92 1.17
C PHE A 118 22.78 -17.29 2.06
N TYR A 119 24.06 -17.73 1.94
CA TYR A 119 25.15 -17.12 2.71
C TYR A 119 25.41 -15.66 2.32
N ARG A 120 25.32 -15.33 1.02
CA ARG A 120 25.40 -13.95 0.55
C ARG A 120 24.28 -13.09 1.17
N ALA A 121 23.07 -13.61 1.21
CA ALA A 121 21.92 -12.94 1.82
C ALA A 121 22.13 -12.64 3.30
N LEU A 122 22.61 -13.62 4.08
CA LEU A 122 22.92 -13.43 5.49
C LEU A 122 24.10 -12.47 5.71
N ALA A 123 25.12 -12.49 4.87
CA ALA A 123 26.26 -11.58 4.97
C ALA A 123 25.84 -10.11 4.74
N VAL A 124 25.01 -9.85 3.74
CA VAL A 124 24.45 -8.51 3.48
C VAL A 124 23.59 -8.05 4.68
N PHE A 125 22.72 -8.91 5.18
CA PHE A 125 21.88 -8.64 6.33
C PHE A 125 22.69 -8.27 7.60
N LEU A 126 23.72 -9.04 7.91
CA LEU A 126 24.59 -8.78 9.07
C LEU A 126 25.43 -7.51 8.90
N SER A 127 25.91 -7.23 7.71
CA SER A 127 26.65 -5.99 7.41
C SER A 127 25.78 -4.75 7.67
N ASP A 128 24.52 -4.74 7.23
CA ASP A 128 23.55 -3.65 7.52
C ASP A 128 23.32 -3.49 9.03
N ARG A 129 23.16 -4.59 9.77
CA ARG A 129 22.96 -4.60 11.22
C ARG A 129 24.17 -4.02 11.98
N MET A 130 25.38 -4.37 11.56
CA MET A 130 26.61 -3.84 12.14
C MET A 130 26.77 -2.32 11.91
N ARG A 131 26.49 -1.83 10.70
CA ARG A 131 26.54 -0.40 10.37
C ARG A 131 25.60 0.41 11.25
N LYS A 132 24.35 -0.03 11.40
CA LYS A 132 23.34 0.61 12.27
C LYS A 132 23.72 0.60 13.75
N SER A 133 24.26 -0.51 14.24
CA SER A 133 24.74 -0.61 15.63
C SER A 133 25.90 0.34 15.89
N ASN A 134 26.82 0.49 14.95
CA ASN A 134 27.96 1.41 15.07
C ASN A 134 27.52 2.89 15.01
N ALA A 135 26.59 3.23 14.11
CA ALA A 135 26.02 4.57 14.03
C ALA A 135 25.31 4.97 15.33
N SER A 136 24.50 4.07 15.91
CA SER A 136 23.83 4.31 17.19
C SER A 136 24.81 4.47 18.36
N ARG A 137 25.92 3.74 18.37
CA ARG A 137 26.98 3.87 19.38
C ARG A 137 27.73 5.18 19.27
N LEU A 138 28.02 5.67 18.06
CA LEU A 138 28.66 6.96 17.81
C LEU A 138 27.78 8.12 18.27
N VAL A 139 26.47 8.07 18.00
CA VAL A 139 25.51 9.08 18.49
C VAL A 139 25.41 9.06 20.01
N ALA A 140 25.36 7.88 20.65
CA ALA A 140 25.33 7.75 22.11
C ALA A 140 26.62 8.22 22.81
N ALA A 141 27.76 8.22 22.08
CA ALA A 141 29.05 8.71 22.59
C ALA A 141 29.28 10.23 22.35
N GLY A 142 28.28 10.97 21.88
CA GLY A 142 28.37 12.41 21.62
C GLY A 142 29.20 12.80 20.37
N GLY A 143 29.52 11.82 19.51
CA GLY A 143 30.22 12.05 18.26
C GLY A 143 29.27 12.60 17.17
N ARG A 144 29.71 13.60 16.38
CA ARG A 144 29.03 13.98 15.16
C ARG A 144 29.24 12.86 14.11
N VAL A 145 28.15 12.38 13.55
CA VAL A 145 28.19 11.55 12.35
C VAL A 145 28.64 12.45 11.21
N THR A 146 29.74 12.14 10.54
CA THR A 146 30.19 12.85 9.34
C THR A 146 29.27 12.49 8.18
N ASP A 147 29.08 13.41 7.22
CA ASP A 147 28.20 13.23 6.03
C ASP A 147 28.48 11.91 5.27
N GLU A 148 29.73 11.41 5.33
CA GLU A 148 30.11 10.09 4.76
C GLU A 148 29.48 8.90 5.47
N ALA A 149 29.03 9.04 6.72
CA ALA A 149 28.35 7.97 7.46
C ALA A 149 26.82 7.97 7.22
N GLU A 150 26.24 9.08 6.85
CA GLU A 150 24.83 9.17 6.40
C GLU A 150 24.67 8.63 4.97
N ASP A 151 25.61 8.91 4.05
CA ASP A 151 25.64 8.32 2.71
C ASP A 151 25.84 6.80 2.75
N ALA A 152 26.61 6.27 3.70
CA ALA A 152 26.77 4.83 3.88
C ALA A 152 25.50 4.10 4.37
N THR A 153 24.47 4.83 4.82
CA THR A 153 23.16 4.26 5.19
C THR A 153 22.15 4.28 4.05
N SER A 154 22.43 4.97 2.95
CA SER A 154 21.53 5.16 1.80
C SER A 154 21.82 4.24 0.62
N GLU A 155 23.01 3.68 0.49
CA GLU A 155 23.35 2.79 -0.63
C GLU A 155 23.12 1.31 -0.27
N TRP A 156 21.91 0.84 -0.50
CA TRP A 156 21.69 -0.55 -0.80
C TRP A 156 22.12 -0.81 -2.26
N SER A 157 23.23 -1.52 -2.45
CA SER A 157 23.75 -1.88 -3.78
C SER A 157 23.02 -3.06 -4.45
N GLY A 158 21.86 -3.45 -3.93
CA GLY A 158 20.96 -4.37 -4.60
C GLY A 158 20.07 -3.60 -5.59
N SER A 159 19.88 -4.12 -6.79
CA SER A 159 18.96 -3.53 -7.77
C SER A 159 17.57 -3.38 -7.15
N GLU A 160 16.81 -2.34 -7.51
CA GLU A 160 15.40 -2.15 -7.10
C GLU A 160 14.56 -3.40 -7.40
N GLU A 161 14.92 -4.14 -8.43
CA GLU A 161 14.40 -5.46 -8.80
C GLU A 161 14.43 -6.46 -7.64
N ASN A 162 15.52 -6.51 -6.88
CA ASN A 162 15.65 -7.38 -5.72
C ASN A 162 14.74 -6.97 -4.55
N ILE A 163 14.40 -5.68 -4.41
CA ILE A 163 13.45 -5.22 -3.40
C ILE A 163 12.03 -5.65 -3.75
N HIS A 164 11.59 -5.43 -5.00
CA HIS A 164 10.26 -5.82 -5.45
C HIS A 164 10.07 -7.32 -5.39
N LEU A 165 11.05 -8.07 -5.86
CA LEU A 165 11.05 -9.52 -5.81
C LEU A 165 11.00 -10.03 -4.37
N ALA A 166 11.74 -9.40 -3.47
CA ALA A 166 11.77 -9.73 -2.05
C ALA A 166 10.43 -9.41 -1.35
N ILE A 167 9.81 -8.27 -1.67
CA ILE A 167 8.47 -7.90 -1.16
C ILE A 167 7.44 -8.93 -1.61
N SER A 168 7.40 -9.25 -2.90
CA SER A 168 6.50 -10.27 -3.46
C SER A 168 6.70 -11.65 -2.81
N ARG A 169 7.95 -12.04 -2.54
CA ARG A 169 8.27 -13.32 -1.88
C ARG A 169 7.87 -13.33 -0.41
N PHE A 170 8.03 -12.20 0.28
CA PHE A 170 7.59 -12.06 1.66
C PHE A 170 6.06 -12.10 1.77
N ASP A 171 5.35 -11.44 0.85
CA ASP A 171 3.89 -11.45 0.80
C ASP A 171 3.36 -12.86 0.47
N ARG A 172 4.07 -13.62 -0.38
CA ARG A 172 3.76 -15.04 -0.63
C ARG A 172 3.94 -15.87 0.64
N LEU A 173 5.04 -15.66 1.36
CA LEU A 173 5.30 -16.30 2.67
C LEU A 173 4.16 -16.00 3.64
N MET A 174 3.76 -14.74 3.73
CA MET A 174 2.66 -14.30 4.60
C MET A 174 1.31 -14.90 4.18
N THR A 175 1.02 -14.97 2.87
CA THR A 175 -0.25 -15.47 2.34
C THR A 175 -0.39 -16.99 2.51
N GLN A 176 0.66 -17.75 2.28
CA GLN A 176 0.62 -19.22 2.34
C GLN A 176 0.74 -19.77 3.76
N MET A 177 1.47 -19.09 4.65
CA MET A 177 1.71 -19.53 6.02
C MET A 177 0.75 -18.90 7.04
N GLY A 178 0.05 -17.84 6.64
CA GLY A 178 -0.95 -17.17 7.47
C GLY A 178 -2.24 -17.95 7.46
N GLY A 179 -2.40 -18.89 8.37
CA GLY A 179 -3.74 -19.20 8.84
C GLY A 179 -4.42 -17.86 9.15
N ARG A 180 -5.63 -17.63 8.59
CA ARG A 180 -6.38 -16.38 8.72
C ARG A 180 -6.47 -15.97 10.19
N SER A 181 -5.52 -15.18 10.68
CA SER A 181 -5.77 -14.38 11.86
C SER A 181 -6.86 -13.39 11.44
N GLU A 182 -8.04 -13.55 11.99
CA GLU A 182 -9.19 -12.68 11.65
C GLU A 182 -8.87 -11.21 11.89
N ALA A 183 -8.05 -10.89 12.90
CA ALA A 183 -7.73 -9.52 13.30
C ALA A 183 -6.45 -8.96 12.69
N VAL A 184 -6.47 -7.67 12.31
CA VAL A 184 -5.29 -6.89 11.97
C VAL A 184 -4.67 -6.34 13.25
N LEU A 185 -3.37 -6.63 13.48
CA LEU A 185 -2.66 -6.16 14.68
C LEU A 185 -2.14 -4.73 14.47
N LEU A 186 -2.45 -3.84 15.40
CA LEU A 186 -1.98 -2.46 15.41
C LEU A 186 -0.80 -2.35 16.40
N SER A 187 0.39 -2.31 15.85
CA SER A 187 1.64 -2.12 16.61
C SER A 187 2.19 -0.69 16.53
N GLY A 188 1.70 0.09 15.56
CA GLY A 188 2.22 1.41 15.21
C GLY A 188 3.40 1.39 14.21
N ASN A 189 3.91 0.22 13.80
CA ASN A 189 5.17 0.12 13.07
C ASN A 189 5.12 -0.71 11.77
N ASP A 190 4.11 -1.54 11.57
CA ASP A 190 4.11 -2.59 10.55
C ASP A 190 2.77 -2.76 9.80
N LEU A 191 1.90 -1.76 9.86
CA LEU A 191 0.66 -1.74 9.09
C LEU A 191 0.97 -1.69 7.59
N THR A 192 0.42 -2.62 6.83
CA THR A 192 0.60 -2.70 5.39
C THR A 192 -0.59 -2.12 4.63
N ILE A 193 -0.41 -1.82 3.34
CA ILE A 193 -1.50 -1.44 2.44
C ILE A 193 -2.57 -2.54 2.39
N GLU A 194 -2.15 -3.80 2.36
CA GLU A 194 -3.02 -4.97 2.36
C GLU A 194 -3.83 -5.10 3.68
N ASP A 195 -3.22 -4.78 4.83
CA ASP A 195 -3.92 -4.76 6.11
C ASP A 195 -4.98 -3.66 6.15
N VAL A 196 -4.67 -2.46 5.63
CA VAL A 196 -5.66 -1.39 5.45
C VAL A 196 -6.82 -1.85 4.57
N ALA A 197 -6.53 -2.51 3.46
CA ALA A 197 -7.55 -3.05 2.56
C ALA A 197 -8.39 -4.16 3.21
N ARG A 198 -7.81 -5.04 4.03
CA ARG A 198 -8.55 -6.04 4.81
C ARG A 198 -9.53 -5.41 5.78
N VAL A 199 -9.10 -4.37 6.51
CA VAL A 199 -9.98 -3.61 7.40
C VAL A 199 -11.05 -2.87 6.62
N ALA A 200 -10.71 -2.24 5.50
CA ALA A 200 -11.62 -1.44 4.70
C ALA A 200 -12.68 -2.30 3.97
N TYR A 201 -12.23 -3.18 3.09
CA TYR A 201 -13.11 -3.93 2.18
C TYR A 201 -13.69 -5.21 2.78
N HIS A 202 -12.98 -5.86 3.71
CA HIS A 202 -13.40 -7.14 4.29
C HIS A 202 -13.83 -7.04 5.75
N SER A 203 -13.92 -5.83 6.29
CA SER A 203 -14.32 -5.56 7.68
C SER A 203 -13.53 -6.38 8.72
N ALA A 204 -12.26 -6.70 8.40
CA ALA A 204 -11.40 -7.39 9.35
C ALA A 204 -11.32 -6.59 10.66
N PRO A 205 -11.52 -7.22 11.83
CA PRO A 205 -11.38 -6.55 13.10
C PRO A 205 -9.94 -6.14 13.35
N VAL A 206 -9.73 -5.13 14.19
CA VAL A 206 -8.40 -4.68 14.61
C VAL A 206 -8.14 -5.04 16.06
N GLN A 207 -6.90 -5.36 16.38
CA GLN A 207 -6.46 -5.63 17.73
C GLN A 207 -5.18 -4.83 18.02
N VAL A 208 -5.18 -4.07 19.11
CA VAL A 208 -4.01 -3.29 19.54
C VAL A 208 -3.06 -4.19 20.31
N THR A 209 -1.77 -4.13 19.99
CA THR A 209 -0.76 -4.91 20.72
C THR A 209 -0.55 -4.37 22.14
N PRO A 210 -0.17 -5.20 23.12
CA PRO A 210 0.10 -4.74 24.49
C PRO A 210 1.13 -3.61 24.55
N ILE A 211 2.19 -3.70 23.76
CA ILE A 211 3.24 -2.67 23.67
C ILE A 211 2.69 -1.35 23.12
N ALA A 212 1.82 -1.40 22.12
CA ALA A 212 1.21 -0.18 21.60
C ALA A 212 0.31 0.49 22.65
N ARG A 213 -0.43 -0.28 23.46
CA ARG A 213 -1.19 0.25 24.59
C ARG A 213 -0.28 0.92 25.62
N GLU A 214 0.81 0.27 26.01
CA GLU A 214 1.80 0.83 26.92
C GLU A 214 2.37 2.15 26.39
N ARG A 215 2.70 2.23 25.08
CA ARG A 215 3.19 3.48 24.47
C ARG A 215 2.14 4.60 24.54
N VAL A 216 0.88 4.30 24.28
CA VAL A 216 -0.21 5.27 24.42
C VAL A 216 -0.34 5.75 25.85
N GLU A 217 -0.30 4.86 26.83
CA GLU A 217 -0.35 5.20 28.26
C GLU A 217 0.84 6.06 28.70
N ARG A 218 2.06 5.69 28.34
CA ARG A 218 3.27 6.47 28.64
C ARG A 218 3.23 7.86 28.02
N SER A 219 2.78 7.95 26.77
CA SER A 219 2.62 9.23 26.08
C SER A 219 1.57 10.10 26.80
N ARG A 220 0.46 9.51 27.26
CA ARG A 220 -0.55 10.21 28.04
C ARG A 220 -0.03 10.72 29.36
N GLN A 221 0.75 9.94 30.10
CA GLN A 221 1.35 10.35 31.37
C GLN A 221 2.22 11.60 31.23
N VAL A 222 2.93 11.77 30.11
CA VAL A 222 3.68 13.00 29.82
C VAL A 222 2.73 14.18 29.69
N ILE A 223 1.62 14.04 28.96
CA ILE A 223 0.62 15.11 28.80
C ILE A 223 0.00 15.50 30.12
N ASP A 224 -0.44 14.53 30.93
CA ASP A 224 -1.09 14.78 32.22
C ASP A 224 -0.17 15.56 33.18
N ARG A 225 1.12 15.25 33.19
CA ARG A 225 2.12 15.97 33.97
C ARG A 225 2.35 17.40 33.45
N LEU A 226 2.45 17.56 32.13
CA LEU A 226 2.76 18.85 31.51
C LEU A 226 1.54 19.77 31.43
N ALA A 227 0.31 19.25 31.45
CA ALA A 227 -0.92 20.04 31.40
C ALA A 227 -1.05 21.02 32.58
N SER A 228 -0.41 20.72 33.71
CA SER A 228 -0.35 21.58 34.89
C SER A 228 0.83 22.56 34.89
N SER A 229 1.68 22.53 33.87
CA SER A 229 2.86 23.39 33.77
C SER A 229 2.47 24.84 33.45
N PRO A 230 3.14 25.83 34.08
CA PRO A 230 2.95 27.24 33.72
C PRO A 230 3.54 27.62 32.37
N ALA A 231 4.36 26.74 31.76
CA ALA A 231 4.97 26.99 30.47
C ALA A 231 3.92 26.97 29.32
N PRO A 232 4.01 27.90 28.35
CA PRO A 232 3.12 27.86 27.18
C PRO A 232 3.50 26.67 26.29
N MET A 233 2.49 25.81 25.97
CA MET A 233 2.64 24.67 25.08
C MET A 233 1.53 24.70 24.03
N TYR A 234 1.94 24.65 22.77
CA TYR A 234 1.03 24.71 21.62
C TYR A 234 -0.08 23.64 21.69
N GLY A 235 -1.32 24.08 21.60
CA GLY A 235 -2.50 23.18 21.59
C GLY A 235 -2.75 22.42 22.89
N LEU A 236 -1.98 22.69 23.94
CA LEU A 236 -2.14 22.12 25.27
C LEU A 236 -2.57 23.20 26.26
N THR A 237 -1.76 24.25 26.43
CA THR A 237 -2.02 25.41 27.31
C THR A 237 -2.17 26.72 26.53
N THR A 238 -2.07 26.65 25.19
CA THR A 238 -2.31 27.78 24.25
C THR A 238 -3.26 27.35 23.13
N GLY A 239 -3.80 28.34 22.41
CA GLY A 239 -4.61 28.14 21.20
C GLY A 239 -3.84 27.57 20.02
N LEU A 240 -4.48 27.47 18.86
CA LEU A 240 -3.98 26.87 17.62
C LEU A 240 -3.83 27.93 16.51
N GLY A 241 -2.97 27.65 15.52
CA GLY A 241 -2.75 28.46 14.33
C GLY A 241 -2.47 29.92 14.70
N ALA A 242 -3.24 30.86 14.17
CA ALA A 242 -3.12 32.28 14.47
C ALA A 242 -3.32 32.64 15.95
N LEU A 243 -3.92 31.77 16.75
CA LEU A 243 -4.18 31.94 18.19
C LEU A 243 -3.13 31.29 19.08
N LYS A 244 -2.02 30.81 18.54
CA LYS A 244 -0.96 30.06 19.22
C LYS A 244 -0.40 30.72 20.48
N ASP A 245 -0.46 32.06 20.57
CA ASP A 245 0.06 32.85 21.70
C ASP A 245 -1.01 33.15 22.78
N LYS A 246 -2.27 32.75 22.55
CA LYS A 246 -3.37 32.96 23.50
C LYS A 246 -3.39 31.83 24.52
N ARG A 247 -3.20 32.15 25.78
CA ARG A 247 -3.29 31.20 26.90
C ARG A 247 -4.72 30.74 27.15
N ILE A 248 -4.87 29.48 27.53
CA ILE A 248 -6.12 28.83 27.92
C ILE A 248 -6.04 28.55 29.41
N ASN A 249 -7.08 28.93 30.15
CA ASN A 249 -7.17 28.64 31.57
C ASN A 249 -7.39 27.15 31.81
N THR A 250 -6.83 26.61 32.88
CA THR A 250 -6.91 25.18 33.21
C THR A 250 -8.35 24.67 33.29
N GLY A 251 -9.30 25.50 33.81
CA GLY A 251 -10.72 25.15 33.87
C GLY A 251 -11.45 25.11 32.52
N GLU A 252 -10.86 25.67 31.47
CA GLU A 252 -11.45 25.75 30.12
C GLU A 252 -10.86 24.70 29.16
N ILE A 253 -9.87 23.93 29.58
CA ILE A 253 -9.14 22.97 28.70
C ILE A 253 -10.12 21.96 28.06
N ARG A 254 -11.05 21.37 28.82
CA ARG A 254 -12.02 20.41 28.29
C ARG A 254 -12.89 21.02 27.19
N GLN A 255 -13.44 22.18 27.47
CA GLN A 255 -14.26 22.91 26.50
C GLN A 255 -13.46 23.28 25.25
N PHE A 256 -12.19 23.65 25.41
CA PHE A 256 -11.31 23.94 24.30
C PHE A 256 -11.07 22.70 23.41
N GLN A 257 -10.86 21.51 23.99
CA GLN A 257 -10.65 20.28 23.21
C GLN A 257 -11.92 19.89 22.40
N GLU A 258 -13.11 20.04 22.98
CA GLU A 258 -14.36 19.85 22.24
C GLU A 258 -14.53 20.91 21.14
N ASN A 259 -14.24 22.17 21.45
CA ASN A 259 -14.33 23.27 20.48
C ASN A 259 -13.36 23.07 19.29
N ILE A 260 -12.18 22.49 19.50
CA ILE A 260 -11.28 22.10 18.41
C ILE A 260 -12.02 21.22 17.41
N LEU A 261 -12.64 20.13 17.86
CA LEU A 261 -13.35 19.21 16.97
C LEU A 261 -14.52 19.90 16.26
N MET A 262 -15.31 20.66 16.99
CA MET A 262 -16.50 21.34 16.41
C MET A 262 -16.11 22.42 15.39
N SER A 263 -15.09 23.21 15.68
CA SER A 263 -14.64 24.30 14.80
C SER A 263 -13.90 23.81 13.55
N HIS A 264 -13.26 22.64 13.62
CA HIS A 264 -12.53 22.06 12.49
C HIS A 264 -13.40 21.10 11.66
N ALA A 265 -14.60 20.74 12.11
CA ALA A 265 -15.54 19.93 11.33
C ALA A 265 -16.22 20.77 10.23
N VAL A 266 -15.42 21.27 9.30
CA VAL A 266 -15.80 22.18 8.19
C VAL A 266 -15.75 21.48 6.83
N GLY A 267 -15.68 20.15 6.81
CA GLY A 267 -15.68 19.35 5.58
C GLY A 267 -16.97 19.56 4.77
N ILE A 268 -16.85 19.53 3.45
CA ILE A 268 -17.94 19.75 2.50
C ILE A 268 -17.90 18.75 1.34
N GLY A 269 -18.96 18.73 0.54
CA GLY A 269 -19.05 17.92 -0.69
C GLY A 269 -19.54 16.49 -0.43
N PRO A 270 -19.30 15.56 -1.36
CA PRO A 270 -19.74 14.18 -1.21
C PRO A 270 -19.03 13.51 -0.03
N GLU A 271 -19.72 12.57 0.59
CA GLU A 271 -19.19 11.79 1.71
C GLU A 271 -18.27 10.68 1.22
N HIS A 272 -17.27 10.34 2.02
CA HIS A 272 -16.50 9.13 1.81
C HIS A 272 -17.34 7.89 2.06
N THR A 273 -17.10 6.83 1.30
CA THR A 273 -17.70 5.51 1.53
C THR A 273 -17.21 4.89 2.84
N SER A 274 -17.96 3.95 3.40
CA SER A 274 -17.57 3.27 4.64
C SER A 274 -16.21 2.59 4.55
N GLU A 275 -15.81 2.09 3.39
CA GLU A 275 -14.48 1.50 3.17
C GLU A 275 -13.38 2.55 3.37
N VAL A 276 -13.53 3.73 2.78
CA VAL A 276 -12.55 4.83 2.96
C VAL A 276 -12.53 5.30 4.40
N VAL A 277 -13.70 5.43 5.05
CA VAL A 277 -13.80 5.80 6.47
C VAL A 277 -13.07 4.78 7.35
N ARG A 278 -13.25 3.49 7.11
CA ARG A 278 -12.54 2.43 7.84
C ARG A 278 -11.03 2.51 7.64
N ALA A 279 -10.58 2.80 6.41
CA ALA A 279 -9.15 3.01 6.11
C ALA A 279 -8.59 4.23 6.87
N ILE A 280 -9.33 5.34 6.95
CA ILE A 280 -8.97 6.52 7.73
C ILE A 280 -8.85 6.17 9.22
N MET A 281 -9.84 5.47 9.78
CA MET A 281 -9.86 5.10 11.19
C MET A 281 -8.69 4.18 11.55
N VAL A 282 -8.43 3.11 10.78
CA VAL A 282 -7.32 2.18 11.07
C VAL A 282 -5.97 2.87 10.94
N THR A 283 -5.80 3.75 9.97
CA THR A 283 -4.56 4.53 9.79
C THR A 283 -4.34 5.48 10.97
N ARG A 284 -5.39 6.19 11.43
CA ARG A 284 -5.27 7.05 12.63
C ARG A 284 -4.93 6.24 13.87
N LEU A 285 -5.58 5.12 14.08
CA LEU A 285 -5.31 4.21 15.19
C LEU A 285 -3.86 3.72 15.19
N ASN A 286 -3.34 3.32 14.02
CA ASN A 286 -1.94 2.89 13.94
C ASN A 286 -0.94 4.02 14.23
N GLY A 287 -1.22 5.25 13.74
CA GLY A 287 -0.39 6.42 14.07
C GLY A 287 -0.41 6.75 15.58
N MET A 288 -1.57 6.64 16.24
CA MET A 288 -1.68 6.81 17.71
C MET A 288 -0.95 5.70 18.48
N ALA A 289 -0.99 4.46 17.98
CA ALA A 289 -0.32 3.30 18.58
C ALA A 289 1.22 3.44 18.64
N ARG A 290 1.80 4.37 17.85
CA ARG A 290 3.25 4.74 18.00
C ARG A 290 3.56 5.47 19.29
N GLY A 291 2.54 6.09 19.93
CA GLY A 291 2.73 6.79 21.20
C GLY A 291 3.11 8.27 21.08
N GLY A 292 3.06 8.87 19.88
CA GLY A 292 3.37 10.30 19.69
C GLY A 292 2.19 11.26 19.87
N ALA A 293 0.96 10.75 19.92
CA ALA A 293 -0.25 11.57 19.94
C ALA A 293 -0.58 12.17 21.33
N GLY A 294 -0.30 11.46 22.42
CA GLY A 294 -0.64 11.90 23.77
C GLY A 294 -2.14 11.82 24.10
N VAL A 295 -2.90 11.02 23.36
CA VAL A 295 -4.33 10.81 23.55
C VAL A 295 -4.62 9.96 24.78
N GLN A 296 -5.78 10.21 25.45
CA GLN A 296 -6.23 9.35 26.55
C GLN A 296 -6.46 7.91 26.07
N PRO A 297 -6.04 6.87 26.84
CA PRO A 297 -6.31 5.47 26.49
C PRO A 297 -7.78 5.18 26.23
N LYS A 298 -8.71 5.75 27.00
CA LYS A 298 -10.16 5.54 26.82
C LYS A 298 -10.69 6.11 25.49
N VAL A 299 -10.11 7.22 25.00
CA VAL A 299 -10.45 7.82 23.70
C VAL A 299 -9.95 6.93 22.57
N PHE A 300 -8.72 6.46 22.68
CA PHE A 300 -8.11 5.51 21.75
C PHE A 300 -8.92 4.20 21.66
N GLU A 301 -9.24 3.58 22.80
CA GLU A 301 -10.01 2.32 22.85
C GLU A 301 -11.46 2.50 22.34
N LEU A 302 -12.09 3.66 22.55
CA LEU A 302 -13.41 3.92 21.96
C LEU A 302 -13.35 3.95 20.43
N LEU A 303 -12.32 4.57 19.85
CA LEU A 303 -12.14 4.59 18.39
C LEU A 303 -11.88 3.17 17.83
N VAL A 304 -11.09 2.33 18.53
CA VAL A 304 -10.91 0.90 18.21
C VAL A 304 -12.26 0.16 18.22
N ASN A 305 -13.05 0.38 19.28
CA ASN A 305 -14.33 -0.29 19.43
C ASN A 305 -15.36 0.18 18.40
N MET A 306 -15.37 1.46 18.03
CA MET A 306 -16.23 1.98 16.95
C MET A 306 -15.90 1.28 15.64
N LEU A 307 -14.62 1.19 15.26
CA LEU A 307 -14.18 0.52 14.04
C LEU A 307 -14.61 -0.97 14.02
N ASN A 308 -14.37 -1.69 15.14
CA ASN A 308 -14.70 -3.11 15.26
C ASN A 308 -16.20 -3.40 15.29
N ARG A 309 -17.02 -2.46 15.77
CA ARG A 309 -18.49 -2.59 15.83
C ARG A 309 -19.21 -2.00 14.62
N GLY A 310 -18.46 -1.49 13.62
CA GLY A 310 -19.03 -0.96 12.39
C GLY A 310 -19.76 0.38 12.58
N VAL A 311 -19.32 1.20 13.53
CA VAL A 311 -19.82 2.57 13.71
C VAL A 311 -18.92 3.51 12.89
N HIS A 312 -19.37 3.92 11.71
CA HIS A 312 -18.59 4.68 10.75
C HIS A 312 -19.01 6.16 10.75
N PRO A 313 -18.12 7.09 11.17
CA PRO A 313 -18.38 8.52 11.07
C PRO A 313 -18.71 8.99 9.66
N ILE A 314 -19.63 9.94 9.51
CA ILE A 314 -19.87 10.60 8.22
C ILE A 314 -18.79 11.64 7.99
N ILE A 315 -17.94 11.41 6.97
CA ILE A 315 -16.77 12.24 6.64
C ILE A 315 -16.91 12.81 5.23
N PRO A 316 -17.11 14.14 5.06
CA PRO A 316 -17.06 14.78 3.75
C PRO A 316 -15.66 14.71 3.13
N SER A 317 -15.59 14.56 1.81
CA SER A 317 -14.34 14.30 1.08
C SER A 317 -13.53 15.56 0.74
N ARG A 318 -14.02 16.76 1.02
CA ARG A 318 -13.37 18.04 0.69
C ARG A 318 -13.23 18.90 1.93
N GLY A 319 -12.16 19.74 1.97
CA GLY A 319 -11.94 20.72 3.04
C GLY A 319 -10.58 20.59 3.73
N SER A 320 -9.74 19.60 3.36
CA SER A 320 -8.34 19.54 3.77
C SER A 320 -7.45 20.08 2.67
N ILE A 321 -6.43 20.85 3.05
CA ILE A 321 -5.36 21.32 2.17
C ILE A 321 -4.04 20.57 2.41
N GLY A 322 -4.09 19.49 3.21
CA GLY A 322 -2.96 18.57 3.40
C GLY A 322 -1.86 19.09 4.33
N MET A 323 -2.22 19.95 5.28
CA MET A 323 -1.39 20.31 6.44
C MET A 323 -2.05 19.78 7.71
N SER A 324 -1.87 18.53 8.05
CA SER A 324 -2.83 17.69 8.74
C SER A 324 -4.17 17.62 7.97
N ASP A 325 -4.87 16.52 8.12
CA ASP A 325 -6.21 16.39 7.56
C ASP A 325 -7.25 16.82 8.61
N LEU A 326 -7.14 18.08 9.11
CA LEU A 326 -7.91 18.56 10.26
C LEU A 326 -9.42 18.37 10.07
N ALA A 327 -9.97 18.80 8.92
CA ALA A 327 -11.41 18.76 8.70
C ALA A 327 -11.97 17.33 8.65
N PRO A 328 -11.49 16.39 7.80
CA PRO A 328 -11.99 15.03 7.79
C PRO A 328 -11.77 14.29 9.12
N LEU A 329 -10.66 14.53 9.82
CA LEU A 329 -10.41 13.88 11.11
C LEU A 329 -11.23 14.49 12.25
N ALA A 330 -11.58 15.77 12.19
CA ALA A 330 -12.55 16.34 13.12
C ALA A 330 -13.92 15.68 12.96
N HIS A 331 -14.40 15.50 11.71
CA HIS A 331 -15.64 14.74 11.45
C HIS A 331 -15.54 13.28 11.95
N MET A 332 -14.39 12.61 11.77
CA MET A 332 -14.15 11.28 12.31
C MET A 332 -14.29 11.24 13.84
N ALA A 333 -13.88 12.31 14.52
CA ALA A 333 -13.80 12.37 15.98
C ALA A 333 -15.10 12.83 16.66
N LEU A 334 -15.98 13.56 15.98
CA LEU A 334 -17.25 14.04 16.56
C LEU A 334 -18.08 12.96 17.27
N PRO A 335 -18.21 11.72 16.73
CA PRO A 335 -18.98 10.67 17.39
C PRO A 335 -18.44 10.28 18.76
N LEU A 336 -17.15 10.39 19.01
CA LEU A 336 -16.55 10.06 20.31
C LEU A 336 -17.12 10.91 21.45
N ILE A 337 -17.57 12.14 21.15
CA ILE A 337 -18.21 13.06 22.08
C ILE A 337 -19.74 13.13 21.88
N GLY A 338 -20.33 12.20 21.12
CA GLY A 338 -21.76 12.11 20.87
C GLY A 338 -22.31 13.18 19.94
N LYS A 339 -21.46 13.80 19.12
CA LYS A 339 -21.83 14.82 18.12
C LYS A 339 -21.73 14.24 16.70
N GLY A 340 -22.32 14.95 15.72
CA GLY A 340 -22.34 14.54 14.33
C GLY A 340 -23.20 13.31 14.07
N GLU A 341 -22.97 12.68 12.92
CA GLU A 341 -23.72 11.53 12.42
C GLU A 341 -22.78 10.40 12.03
N VAL A 342 -23.31 9.19 12.02
CA VAL A 342 -22.58 7.97 11.63
C VAL A 342 -23.45 7.10 10.73
N GLU A 343 -22.81 6.25 9.93
CA GLU A 343 -23.44 5.07 9.37
C GLU A 343 -23.26 3.91 10.37
N TYR A 344 -24.35 3.27 10.73
CA TYR A 344 -24.35 2.08 11.57
C TYR A 344 -25.40 1.10 11.05
N ARG A 345 -24.96 -0.14 10.71
CA ARG A 345 -25.82 -1.19 10.13
C ARG A 345 -26.57 -0.74 8.88
N GLY A 346 -25.91 0.03 7.99
CA GLY A 346 -26.49 0.58 6.77
C GLY A 346 -27.49 1.71 6.97
N GLN A 347 -27.59 2.28 8.17
CA GLN A 347 -28.45 3.40 8.49
C GLN A 347 -27.65 4.62 8.93
N ARG A 348 -28.05 5.80 8.48
CA ARG A 348 -27.52 7.07 8.97
C ARG A 348 -28.23 7.46 10.25
N LEU A 349 -27.49 7.62 11.33
CA LEU A 349 -28.01 7.88 12.67
C LEU A 349 -27.23 9.02 13.34
N PRO A 350 -27.87 9.78 14.26
CA PRO A 350 -27.13 10.63 15.18
C PRO A 350 -26.14 9.81 15.99
N SER A 351 -24.90 10.29 16.14
CA SER A 351 -23.81 9.55 16.76
C SER A 351 -24.13 9.03 18.16
N LYS A 352 -24.80 9.85 19.00
CA LYS A 352 -25.17 9.45 20.36
C LYS A 352 -26.06 8.20 20.35
N VAL A 353 -27.01 8.12 19.41
CA VAL A 353 -27.93 6.99 19.28
C VAL A 353 -27.17 5.73 18.84
N ALA A 354 -26.34 5.85 17.81
CA ALA A 354 -25.60 4.72 17.29
C ALA A 354 -24.55 4.18 18.28
N ILE A 355 -23.84 5.04 18.99
CA ILE A 355 -22.88 4.68 20.04
C ILE A 355 -23.60 3.87 21.13
N GLN A 356 -24.77 4.33 21.59
CA GLN A 356 -25.55 3.60 22.58
C GLN A 356 -26.06 2.25 22.05
N GLN A 357 -26.59 2.21 20.83
CA GLN A 357 -27.04 0.95 20.18
C GLN A 357 -25.90 -0.03 19.96
N ALA A 358 -24.69 0.46 19.74
CA ALA A 358 -23.49 -0.36 19.64
C ALA A 358 -22.97 -0.84 21.02
N GLY A 359 -23.62 -0.49 22.13
CA GLY A 359 -23.19 -0.82 23.48
C GLY A 359 -21.88 -0.12 23.86
N LEU A 360 -21.67 1.10 23.37
CA LEU A 360 -20.53 1.95 23.65
C LEU A 360 -20.96 3.19 24.42
N GLU A 361 -20.00 3.86 25.05
CA GLU A 361 -20.24 5.12 25.77
C GLU A 361 -19.33 6.22 25.20
N THR A 362 -19.84 7.44 25.12
CA THR A 362 -19.08 8.61 24.72
C THR A 362 -18.04 8.97 25.79
N VAL A 363 -16.98 9.67 25.36
CA VAL A 363 -15.88 10.08 26.25
C VAL A 363 -15.90 11.59 26.51
N THR A 364 -15.35 11.98 27.66
CA THR A 364 -15.00 13.37 27.94
C THR A 364 -13.54 13.59 27.56
N LEU A 365 -13.29 14.59 26.72
CA LEU A 365 -11.95 14.95 26.29
C LEU A 365 -11.22 15.72 27.40
N GLU A 366 -9.94 15.46 27.50
CA GLU A 366 -9.00 16.16 28.36
C GLU A 366 -7.91 16.85 27.53
N ALA A 367 -6.92 17.43 28.18
CA ALA A 367 -5.81 18.12 27.53
C ALA A 367 -5.23 17.33 26.35
N LYS A 368 -5.06 17.97 25.19
CA LYS A 368 -4.55 17.44 23.93
C LYS A 368 -5.45 16.46 23.17
N ASP A 369 -6.50 15.89 23.72
CA ASP A 369 -7.31 14.85 23.04
C ASP A 369 -7.91 15.35 21.73
N GLY A 370 -8.54 16.54 21.72
CA GLY A 370 -9.14 17.10 20.49
C GLY A 370 -8.09 17.27 19.39
N LEU A 371 -6.95 17.81 19.74
CA LEU A 371 -5.85 17.98 18.77
C LEU A 371 -5.24 16.64 18.36
N ALA A 372 -5.04 15.71 19.31
CA ALA A 372 -4.57 14.37 19.02
C ALA A 372 -5.51 13.58 18.10
N LEU A 373 -6.80 13.87 18.10
CA LEU A 373 -7.78 13.23 17.21
C LEU A 373 -7.69 13.75 15.77
N CYS A 374 -7.44 15.05 15.56
CA CYS A 374 -7.50 15.66 14.23
C CYS A 374 -6.14 16.07 13.62
N SER A 375 -5.08 16.21 14.41
CA SER A 375 -3.75 16.61 13.88
C SER A 375 -2.95 15.42 13.34
N SER A 376 -3.27 14.99 12.13
CA SER A 376 -2.60 13.88 11.42
C SER A 376 -3.00 13.92 9.94
N ASN A 377 -2.31 13.16 9.09
CA ASN A 377 -2.62 12.99 7.67
C ASN A 377 -3.35 11.66 7.37
N SER A 378 -3.99 11.07 8.38
CA SER A 378 -4.57 9.73 8.27
C SER A 378 -5.70 9.63 7.25
N ALA A 379 -6.36 10.74 6.88
CA ALA A 379 -7.40 10.73 5.86
C ALA A 379 -6.78 10.54 4.46
N SER A 380 -5.79 11.35 4.11
CA SER A 380 -5.08 11.22 2.83
C SER A 380 -4.26 9.92 2.75
N ILE A 381 -3.62 9.49 3.85
CA ILE A 381 -2.83 8.25 3.89
C ILE A 381 -3.74 7.02 3.74
N GLY A 382 -4.82 6.92 4.54
CA GLY A 382 -5.73 5.77 4.52
C GLY A 382 -6.46 5.62 3.19
N HIS A 383 -7.02 6.71 2.66
CA HIS A 383 -7.62 6.72 1.32
C HIS A 383 -6.58 6.43 0.25
N GLY A 384 -5.38 7.03 0.35
CA GLY A 384 -4.27 6.82 -0.56
C GLY A 384 -3.81 5.36 -0.62
N ALA A 385 -3.77 4.66 0.51
CA ALA A 385 -3.43 3.24 0.55
C ALA A 385 -4.40 2.39 -0.30
N LEU A 386 -5.71 2.66 -0.22
CA LEU A 386 -6.72 1.95 -1.04
C LEU A 386 -6.56 2.30 -2.53
N VAL A 387 -6.40 3.58 -2.85
CA VAL A 387 -6.24 4.04 -4.24
C VAL A 387 -4.98 3.44 -4.88
N LEU A 388 -3.88 3.40 -4.15
CA LEU A 388 -2.63 2.81 -4.65
C LEU A 388 -2.76 1.30 -4.87
N ARG A 389 -3.34 0.55 -3.93
CA ARG A 389 -3.62 -0.88 -4.10
C ARG A 389 -4.44 -1.15 -5.35
N ASP A 390 -5.50 -0.39 -5.54
CA ASP A 390 -6.37 -0.53 -6.70
C ASP A 390 -5.64 -0.14 -8.00
N ALA A 391 -4.77 0.88 -7.96
CA ALA A 391 -3.95 1.28 -9.11
C ALA A 391 -2.94 0.18 -9.51
N MET A 392 -2.32 -0.50 -8.55
CA MET A 392 -1.44 -1.64 -8.81
C MET A 392 -2.19 -2.77 -9.52
N ASN A 393 -3.40 -3.13 -9.06
CA ASN A 393 -4.25 -4.12 -9.71
C ASN A 393 -4.64 -3.70 -11.14
N VAL A 394 -4.97 -2.43 -11.34
CA VAL A 394 -5.34 -1.91 -12.67
C VAL A 394 -4.15 -1.86 -13.62
N LEU A 395 -2.92 -1.65 -13.14
CA LEU A 395 -1.71 -1.77 -13.97
C LEU A 395 -1.53 -3.20 -14.49
N VAL A 396 -1.76 -4.21 -13.66
CA VAL A 396 -1.77 -5.62 -14.11
C VAL A 396 -2.87 -5.87 -15.16
N CYS A 397 -4.07 -5.31 -14.94
CA CYS A 397 -5.15 -5.38 -15.94
C CYS A 397 -4.78 -4.67 -17.26
N ALA A 398 -4.00 -3.59 -17.20
CA ALA A 398 -3.49 -2.92 -18.40
C ALA A 398 -2.49 -3.80 -19.17
N ASP A 399 -1.61 -4.54 -18.49
CA ASP A 399 -0.75 -5.54 -19.12
C ASP A 399 -1.56 -6.67 -19.76
N ILE A 400 -2.61 -7.15 -19.10
CA ILE A 400 -3.55 -8.17 -19.60
C ILE A 400 -4.25 -7.68 -20.87
N ALA A 401 -4.79 -6.45 -20.84
CA ALA A 401 -5.46 -5.85 -21.99
C ALA A 401 -4.49 -5.67 -23.17
N ALA A 402 -3.27 -5.21 -22.90
CA ALA A 402 -2.24 -5.06 -23.91
C ALA A 402 -1.83 -6.41 -24.54
N ALA A 403 -1.73 -7.47 -23.75
CA ALA A 403 -1.39 -8.81 -24.25
C ALA A 403 -2.50 -9.35 -25.16
N LEU A 404 -3.76 -9.25 -24.75
CA LEU A 404 -4.90 -9.67 -25.57
C LEU A 404 -5.01 -8.85 -26.86
N SER A 405 -4.84 -7.52 -26.76
CA SER A 405 -4.82 -6.61 -27.90
C SER A 405 -3.69 -6.91 -28.86
N LEU A 406 -2.49 -7.31 -28.36
CA LEU A 406 -1.35 -7.65 -29.23
C LEU A 406 -1.65 -8.89 -30.07
N VAL A 407 -2.31 -9.92 -29.52
CA VAL A 407 -2.76 -11.09 -30.27
C VAL A 407 -3.85 -10.70 -31.29
N ALA A 408 -4.84 -9.93 -30.85
CA ALA A 408 -5.93 -9.45 -31.70
C ALA A 408 -5.43 -8.60 -32.88
N PHE A 409 -4.42 -7.78 -32.67
CA PHE A 409 -3.76 -6.95 -33.69
C PHE A 409 -2.84 -7.77 -34.59
N GLN A 410 -2.44 -8.97 -34.17
CA GLN A 410 -1.38 -9.80 -34.79
C GLN A 410 -0.05 -9.04 -34.84
N GLY A 411 0.31 -8.44 -33.69
CA GLY A 411 1.48 -7.58 -33.56
C GLY A 411 2.79 -8.36 -33.46
N ASN A 412 3.89 -7.62 -33.53
CA ASN A 412 5.24 -8.17 -33.49
C ASN A 412 5.70 -8.38 -32.04
N THR A 413 5.99 -9.62 -31.66
CA THR A 413 6.41 -9.99 -30.30
C THR A 413 7.90 -9.76 -30.01
N SER A 414 8.68 -9.27 -30.98
CA SER A 414 10.12 -8.96 -30.76
C SER A 414 10.35 -7.94 -29.63
N LEU A 415 9.35 -7.09 -29.34
CA LEU A 415 9.38 -6.18 -28.20
C LEU A 415 9.56 -6.90 -26.83
N LEU A 416 9.29 -8.21 -26.79
CA LEU A 416 9.35 -9.03 -25.56
C LEU A 416 10.65 -9.85 -25.45
N ASP A 417 11.56 -9.75 -26.41
CA ASP A 417 12.83 -10.49 -26.42
C ASP A 417 13.67 -10.11 -25.18
N GLU A 418 14.08 -11.09 -24.40
CA GLU A 418 14.85 -10.91 -23.17
C GLU A 418 16.17 -10.18 -23.41
N ARG A 419 16.81 -10.41 -24.57
CA ARG A 419 18.07 -9.75 -24.94
C ARG A 419 17.87 -8.24 -25.14
N ILE A 420 16.72 -7.84 -25.68
CA ILE A 420 16.35 -6.42 -25.84
C ILE A 420 16.10 -5.79 -24.47
N GLN A 421 15.44 -6.49 -23.56
CA GLN A 421 15.23 -6.01 -22.20
C GLN A 421 16.55 -5.87 -21.43
N ALA A 422 17.46 -6.84 -21.59
CA ALA A 422 18.74 -6.86 -20.88
C ALA A 422 19.69 -5.70 -21.23
N VAL A 423 19.60 -5.13 -22.46
CA VAL A 423 20.45 -3.99 -22.85
C VAL A 423 19.91 -2.64 -22.35
N ARG A 424 18.70 -2.61 -21.77
CA ARG A 424 18.08 -1.42 -21.13
C ARG A 424 17.28 -1.86 -19.89
N PRO A 425 17.95 -2.24 -18.80
CA PRO A 425 17.37 -3.02 -17.72
C PRO A 425 16.65 -2.14 -16.67
N HIS A 426 15.61 -1.37 -17.06
CA HIS A 426 14.69 -0.76 -16.11
C HIS A 426 13.83 -1.84 -15.46
N THR A 427 13.74 -1.84 -14.14
CA THR A 427 13.06 -2.86 -13.34
C THR A 427 11.63 -3.09 -13.79
N GLY A 428 10.83 -2.02 -13.88
CA GLY A 428 9.45 -2.14 -14.33
C GLY A 428 9.31 -2.61 -15.76
N GLN A 429 10.27 -2.26 -16.66
CA GLN A 429 10.29 -2.75 -18.03
C GLN A 429 10.50 -4.27 -18.09
N LEU A 430 11.40 -4.79 -17.26
CA LEU A 430 11.65 -6.23 -17.13
C LEU A 430 10.40 -6.95 -16.61
N ILE A 431 9.76 -6.43 -15.55
CA ILE A 431 8.52 -6.96 -14.98
C ILE A 431 7.40 -7.02 -16.03
N CYS A 432 7.16 -5.92 -16.75
CA CYS A 432 6.14 -5.86 -17.78
C CYS A 432 6.42 -6.86 -18.91
N ALA A 433 7.67 -6.94 -19.39
CA ALA A 433 8.05 -7.86 -20.46
C ALA A 433 7.90 -9.34 -20.05
N GLU A 434 8.28 -9.69 -18.83
CA GLU A 434 8.09 -11.04 -18.26
C GLU A 434 6.61 -11.39 -18.16
N ARG A 435 5.79 -10.48 -17.61
CA ARG A 435 4.34 -10.67 -17.50
C ARG A 435 3.69 -10.83 -18.87
N MET A 436 4.05 -10.00 -19.84
CA MET A 436 3.54 -10.11 -21.21
C MET A 436 3.91 -11.46 -21.84
N ARG A 437 5.15 -11.96 -21.66
CA ARG A 437 5.54 -13.30 -22.12
C ARG A 437 4.71 -14.40 -21.47
N ALA A 438 4.47 -14.31 -20.18
CA ALA A 438 3.64 -15.27 -19.45
C ALA A 438 2.18 -15.26 -19.96
N LEU A 439 1.60 -14.08 -20.19
CA LEU A 439 0.24 -13.92 -20.72
C LEU A 439 0.09 -14.45 -22.15
N LEU A 440 1.17 -14.41 -22.94
CA LEU A 440 1.22 -14.86 -24.33
C LEU A 440 1.75 -16.32 -24.47
N ALA A 441 2.08 -16.98 -23.38
CA ALA A 441 2.64 -18.33 -23.41
C ALA A 441 1.74 -19.29 -24.18
N GLY A 442 2.34 -20.04 -25.13
CA GLY A 442 1.61 -20.97 -26.00
C GLY A 442 0.78 -20.31 -27.12
N SER A 443 0.80 -18.97 -27.25
CA SER A 443 0.16 -18.31 -28.37
C SER A 443 0.92 -18.52 -29.69
N GLY A 444 0.20 -18.53 -30.80
CA GLY A 444 0.78 -18.67 -32.13
C GLY A 444 1.81 -17.59 -32.47
N LEU A 445 1.62 -16.36 -31.98
CA LEU A 445 2.56 -15.25 -32.17
C LEU A 445 3.89 -15.49 -31.42
N LEU A 446 3.82 -15.95 -30.17
CA LEU A 446 5.04 -16.17 -29.38
C LEU A 446 5.76 -17.44 -29.80
N CYS A 447 5.02 -18.49 -30.22
CA CYS A 447 5.59 -19.75 -30.73
C CYS A 447 6.06 -19.67 -32.19
N GLY A 448 5.79 -18.56 -32.90
CA GLY A 448 6.20 -18.38 -34.29
C GLY A 448 5.36 -19.13 -35.32
N THR A 449 4.25 -19.76 -34.93
CA THR A 449 3.29 -20.41 -35.85
C THR A 449 2.34 -19.42 -36.52
N CYS A 450 2.22 -18.22 -35.96
CA CYS A 450 1.53 -17.08 -36.56
C CYS A 450 2.52 -15.94 -36.74
N LEU A 451 2.66 -15.43 -37.96
CA LEU A 451 3.59 -14.34 -38.25
C LEU A 451 2.96 -12.98 -37.91
N PRO A 452 3.76 -12.00 -37.46
CA PRO A 452 3.27 -10.64 -37.26
C PRO A 452 2.91 -10.01 -38.61
N ARG A 453 1.89 -9.14 -38.60
CA ARG A 453 1.45 -8.44 -39.82
C ARG A 453 2.44 -7.41 -40.36
N SER A 454 3.22 -6.82 -39.47
CA SER A 454 4.19 -5.77 -39.79
C SER A 454 5.52 -6.01 -39.11
N ILE A 455 6.58 -5.54 -39.76
CA ILE A 455 7.92 -5.52 -39.18
C ILE A 455 7.96 -4.58 -37.96
N GLN A 456 7.23 -3.46 -38.03
CA GLN A 456 7.12 -2.47 -36.95
C GLN A 456 5.67 -2.05 -36.74
N ASP A 457 5.16 -2.33 -35.55
CA ASP A 457 3.84 -1.89 -35.13
C ASP A 457 3.82 -0.40 -34.73
N PRO A 458 2.64 0.22 -34.66
CA PRO A 458 2.47 1.53 -34.02
C PRO A 458 3.05 1.53 -32.61
N LEU A 459 3.56 2.69 -32.14
CA LEU A 459 4.24 2.81 -30.84
C LEU A 459 3.36 2.37 -29.66
N SER A 460 2.04 2.53 -29.76
CA SER A 460 1.11 2.07 -28.72
C SER A 460 1.11 0.56 -28.47
N TYR A 461 1.54 -0.23 -29.45
CA TYR A 461 1.82 -1.67 -29.33
C TYR A 461 3.31 -1.92 -29.04
N ARG A 462 4.19 -1.33 -29.81
CA ARG A 462 5.64 -1.61 -29.76
C ARG A 462 6.33 -1.15 -28.48
N CYS A 463 5.84 -0.06 -27.84
CA CYS A 463 6.46 0.51 -26.64
C CYS A 463 5.72 0.17 -25.33
N VAL A 464 4.91 -0.90 -25.32
CA VAL A 464 4.16 -1.31 -24.13
C VAL A 464 5.10 -1.54 -22.95
N THR A 465 6.17 -2.33 -23.12
CA THR A 465 7.10 -2.65 -22.04
C THR A 465 7.82 -1.41 -21.48
N GLN A 466 8.11 -0.40 -22.31
CA GLN A 466 8.74 0.84 -21.88
C GLN A 466 7.77 1.74 -21.09
N VAL A 467 6.53 1.88 -21.56
CA VAL A 467 5.54 2.77 -20.93
C VAL A 467 4.96 2.14 -19.67
N HIS A 468 4.45 0.90 -19.76
CA HIS A 468 3.93 0.20 -18.59
C HIS A 468 5.05 -0.04 -17.56
N GLY A 469 6.29 -0.32 -18.02
CA GLY A 469 7.43 -0.46 -17.16
C GLY A 469 7.74 0.80 -16.34
N ALA A 470 7.76 1.96 -16.99
CA ALA A 470 7.92 3.23 -16.27
C ALA A 470 6.80 3.48 -15.25
N CYS A 471 5.57 2.99 -15.55
CA CYS A 471 4.45 3.04 -14.60
C CYS A 471 4.69 2.12 -13.39
N HIS A 472 5.24 0.92 -13.60
CA HIS A 472 5.63 0.02 -12.51
C HIS A 472 6.66 0.68 -11.58
N ASP A 473 7.73 1.26 -12.13
CA ASP A 473 8.79 1.94 -11.36
C ASP A 473 8.23 3.11 -10.56
N ALA A 474 7.36 3.94 -11.16
CA ALA A 474 6.73 5.06 -10.49
C ALA A 474 5.78 4.61 -9.35
N MET A 475 5.00 3.56 -9.56
CA MET A 475 4.12 3.01 -8.50
C MET A 475 4.91 2.45 -7.32
N ALA A 476 6.09 1.88 -7.54
CA ALA A 476 6.98 1.43 -6.48
C ALA A 476 7.45 2.59 -5.59
N PHE A 477 7.79 3.73 -6.19
CA PHE A 477 8.10 4.96 -5.46
C PHE A 477 6.90 5.41 -4.59
N VAL A 478 5.69 5.47 -5.18
CA VAL A 478 4.48 5.85 -4.44
C VAL A 478 4.19 4.89 -3.28
N ARG A 479 4.37 3.57 -3.50
CA ARG A 479 4.22 2.55 -2.47
C ARG A 479 5.13 2.81 -1.27
N THR A 480 6.39 3.12 -1.54
CA THR A 480 7.36 3.44 -0.48
C THR A 480 6.89 4.63 0.37
N MET A 481 6.39 5.69 -0.26
CA MET A 481 5.87 6.87 0.45
C MET A 481 4.66 6.51 1.33
N VAL A 482 3.69 5.78 0.79
CA VAL A 482 2.50 5.35 1.54
C VAL A 482 2.86 4.45 2.72
N GLU A 483 3.75 3.47 2.55
CA GLU A 483 4.14 2.54 3.62
C GLU A 483 4.89 3.24 4.77
N ILE A 484 5.70 4.26 4.47
CA ILE A 484 6.34 5.10 5.48
C ILE A 484 5.27 5.87 6.27
N GLU A 485 4.35 6.53 5.58
CA GLU A 485 3.32 7.35 6.21
C GLU A 485 2.33 6.51 7.05
N LEU A 486 1.96 5.31 6.59
CA LEU A 486 1.11 4.37 7.35
C LEU A 486 1.70 4.02 8.72
N ASN A 487 3.03 4.06 8.86
CA ASN A 487 3.78 3.67 10.04
C ASN A 487 4.51 4.86 10.70
N SER A 488 4.01 6.07 10.50
CA SER A 488 4.56 7.31 11.03
C SER A 488 3.61 7.99 12.01
N THR A 489 4.12 8.95 12.77
CA THR A 489 3.29 9.88 13.54
C THR A 489 3.47 11.29 12.97
N GLY A 490 2.36 11.87 12.48
CA GLY A 490 2.29 13.24 11.98
C GLY A 490 1.74 14.23 13.00
N ASP A 491 1.72 13.87 14.28
CA ASP A 491 1.16 14.71 15.33
C ASP A 491 1.99 16.00 15.55
N ASN A 492 1.31 17.14 15.64
CA ASN A 492 1.92 18.41 16.04
C ASN A 492 1.07 19.07 17.15
N PRO A 493 1.65 19.26 18.35
CA PRO A 493 2.98 18.83 18.77
C PRO A 493 3.05 17.31 18.97
N VAL A 494 4.25 16.75 18.80
CA VAL A 494 4.52 15.34 19.07
C VAL A 494 4.95 15.15 20.53
N VAL A 495 4.49 14.07 21.15
CA VAL A 495 4.95 13.65 22.48
C VAL A 495 6.09 12.66 22.30
N LEU A 496 7.20 12.89 22.99
CA LEU A 496 8.37 12.01 23.03
C LEU A 496 8.54 11.47 24.47
N PRO A 497 7.89 10.33 24.79
CA PRO A 497 7.85 9.82 26.18
C PRO A 497 9.22 9.50 26.75
N GLU A 498 10.16 9.06 25.93
CA GLU A 498 11.54 8.72 26.35
C GLU A 498 12.32 9.94 26.86
N TYR A 499 11.95 11.14 26.37
CA TYR A 499 12.57 12.42 26.75
C TYR A 499 11.66 13.25 27.65
N GLU A 500 10.44 12.77 27.94
CA GLU A 500 9.43 13.47 28.75
C GLU A 500 9.08 14.88 28.24
N VAL A 501 9.09 15.10 26.92
CA VAL A 501 8.85 16.40 26.28
C VAL A 501 7.73 16.35 25.26
N VAL A 502 7.20 17.53 24.96
CA VAL A 502 6.25 17.79 23.87
C VAL A 502 6.89 18.81 22.93
N VAL A 503 7.01 18.46 21.64
CA VAL A 503 7.78 19.24 20.67
C VAL A 503 6.92 19.64 19.49
N SER A 504 6.86 20.94 19.18
CA SER A 504 6.29 21.46 17.94
C SER A 504 7.18 21.08 16.75
N ASN A 505 6.57 20.64 15.65
CA ASN A 505 7.30 20.12 14.49
C ASN A 505 6.50 20.29 13.20
N GLY A 506 7.08 19.88 12.05
CA GLY A 506 6.49 19.91 10.72
C GLY A 506 6.05 18.55 10.16
N ASN A 507 6.06 17.46 10.94
CA ASN A 507 5.75 16.10 10.46
C ASN A 507 4.28 15.90 10.03
N PHE A 508 3.45 16.91 10.24
CA PHE A 508 2.08 16.98 9.72
C PHE A 508 2.00 17.38 8.24
N HIS A 509 3.12 17.58 7.56
CA HIS A 509 3.22 18.06 6.18
C HIS A 509 3.63 16.90 5.24
N PRO A 510 2.66 16.17 4.62
CA PRO A 510 2.92 14.95 3.86
C PRO A 510 3.33 15.25 2.41
N ALA A 511 4.39 16.05 2.20
CA ALA A 511 4.84 16.43 0.87
C ALA A 511 5.21 15.24 -0.01
N GLY A 512 5.89 14.22 0.56
CA GLY A 512 6.24 13.01 -0.16
C GLY A 512 5.01 12.24 -0.66
N LEU A 513 3.95 12.16 0.14
CA LEU A 513 2.68 11.55 -0.25
C LEU A 513 2.03 12.31 -1.41
N ALA A 514 1.93 13.64 -1.31
CA ALA A 514 1.30 14.48 -2.33
C ALA A 514 2.02 14.39 -3.68
N LEU A 515 3.36 14.48 -3.68
CA LEU A 515 4.20 14.28 -4.87
C LEU A 515 4.04 12.86 -5.44
N GLY A 516 3.96 11.86 -4.58
CA GLY A 516 3.70 10.49 -4.98
C GLY A 516 2.38 10.36 -5.72
N PHE A 517 1.29 10.93 -5.21
CA PHE A 517 -0.02 10.84 -5.86
C PHE A 517 -0.15 11.71 -7.12
N ASP A 518 0.54 12.84 -7.22
CA ASP A 518 0.66 13.56 -8.50
C ASP A 518 1.45 12.73 -9.53
N THR A 519 2.52 12.03 -9.11
CA THR A 519 3.23 11.06 -9.97
C THR A 519 2.32 9.92 -10.41
N LEU A 520 1.49 9.37 -9.51
CA LEU A 520 0.48 8.37 -9.86
C LEU A 520 -0.52 8.91 -10.90
N GLY A 521 -0.93 10.18 -10.79
CA GLY A 521 -1.75 10.83 -11.80
C GLY A 521 -1.11 10.80 -13.19
N LEU A 522 0.20 11.10 -13.31
CA LEU A 522 0.93 10.99 -14.58
C LEU A 522 0.94 9.55 -15.11
N VAL A 523 1.16 8.57 -14.25
CA VAL A 523 1.11 7.13 -14.58
C VAL A 523 -0.25 6.75 -15.18
N LEU A 524 -1.33 7.08 -14.49
CA LEU A 524 -2.70 6.76 -14.92
C LEU A 524 -3.04 7.45 -16.26
N GLY A 525 -2.56 8.68 -16.46
CA GLY A 525 -2.69 9.40 -17.72
C GLY A 525 -1.96 8.72 -18.89
N GLN A 526 -0.74 8.23 -18.67
CA GLN A 526 0.04 7.48 -19.67
C GLN A 526 -0.66 6.17 -20.07
N LEU A 527 -1.10 5.38 -19.08
CA LEU A 527 -1.82 4.11 -19.32
C LEU A 527 -3.11 4.35 -20.10
N THR A 528 -3.90 5.37 -19.72
CA THR A 528 -5.14 5.74 -20.41
C THR A 528 -4.88 6.10 -21.88
N SER A 529 -3.87 6.92 -22.14
CA SER A 529 -3.51 7.36 -23.49
C SER A 529 -3.02 6.21 -24.37
N LEU A 530 -2.20 5.31 -23.81
CA LEU A 530 -1.64 4.18 -24.55
C LEU A 530 -2.75 3.16 -24.90
N SER A 531 -3.60 2.80 -23.94
CA SER A 531 -4.75 1.90 -24.12
C SER A 531 -5.75 2.45 -25.14
N THR A 532 -6.12 3.73 -25.02
CA THR A 532 -6.98 4.43 -26.00
C THR A 532 -6.39 4.33 -27.41
N SER A 533 -5.09 4.60 -27.55
CA SER A 533 -4.41 4.54 -28.85
C SER A 533 -4.39 3.14 -29.47
N ARG A 534 -4.17 2.09 -28.66
CA ARG A 534 -4.22 0.69 -29.12
C ARG A 534 -5.61 0.33 -29.63
N THR A 535 -6.62 0.65 -28.84
CA THR A 535 -8.02 0.32 -29.15
C THR A 535 -8.48 0.96 -30.45
N ILE A 536 -8.17 2.25 -30.67
CA ILE A 536 -8.52 2.95 -31.91
C ILE A 536 -7.82 2.29 -33.10
N LYS A 537 -6.52 1.94 -32.99
CA LYS A 537 -5.78 1.30 -34.08
C LYS A 537 -6.26 -0.13 -34.38
N LEU A 538 -6.79 -0.83 -33.38
CA LEU A 538 -7.40 -2.15 -33.61
C LEU A 538 -8.65 -2.07 -34.47
N MET A 539 -9.40 -0.97 -34.39
CA MET A 539 -10.62 -0.71 -35.20
C MET A 539 -10.32 -0.18 -36.60
N ASP A 540 -9.06 0.19 -36.87
CA ASP A 540 -8.61 0.68 -38.18
C ASP A 540 -8.26 -0.49 -39.11
N PRO A 541 -8.97 -0.68 -40.25
CA PRO A 541 -8.75 -1.81 -41.14
C PRO A 541 -7.38 -1.79 -41.83
N GLU A 542 -6.83 -0.62 -42.11
CA GLU A 542 -5.49 -0.50 -42.75
C GLU A 542 -4.39 -0.99 -41.84
N LEU A 543 -4.52 -0.71 -40.53
CA LEU A 543 -3.54 -1.09 -39.51
C LEU A 543 -3.77 -2.51 -39.02
N SER A 544 -5.00 -2.89 -38.70
CA SER A 544 -5.31 -4.20 -38.09
C SER A 544 -5.54 -5.31 -39.11
N GLY A 545 -5.94 -4.98 -40.31
CA GLY A 545 -6.41 -5.93 -41.35
C GLY A 545 -7.71 -6.65 -40.99
N LEU A 546 -8.45 -6.07 -40.06
CA LEU A 546 -9.77 -6.55 -39.65
C LEU A 546 -10.86 -5.76 -40.34
N PRO A 547 -12.11 -6.26 -40.37
CA PRO A 547 -13.22 -5.50 -40.92
C PRO A 547 -13.35 -4.12 -40.23
N PRO A 548 -13.76 -3.07 -40.97
CA PRO A 548 -13.93 -1.73 -40.44
C PRO A 548 -14.77 -1.74 -39.15
N GLN A 549 -14.33 -1.01 -38.14
CA GLN A 549 -15.03 -0.87 -36.87
C GLN A 549 -15.34 -2.21 -36.14
N LEU A 550 -14.58 -3.28 -36.44
CA LEU A 550 -14.75 -4.63 -35.91
C LEU A 550 -16.17 -5.20 -36.09
N THR A 551 -16.82 -4.94 -37.24
CA THR A 551 -18.11 -5.53 -37.61
C THR A 551 -17.99 -6.36 -38.87
N ALA A 552 -18.64 -7.55 -38.89
CA ALA A 552 -18.70 -8.40 -40.07
C ALA A 552 -19.62 -7.83 -41.17
N ARG A 553 -20.45 -6.82 -40.87
CA ARG A 553 -21.44 -6.23 -41.78
C ARG A 553 -21.35 -4.70 -41.79
N PRO A 554 -20.21 -4.14 -42.28
CA PRO A 554 -20.03 -2.69 -42.31
C PRO A 554 -21.08 -2.02 -43.21
N GLY A 555 -21.56 -0.86 -42.78
CA GLY A 555 -22.62 -0.11 -43.47
C GLY A 555 -24.01 -0.35 -42.88
N ILE A 556 -24.40 -1.61 -42.62
CA ILE A 556 -25.63 -1.92 -41.87
C ILE A 556 -25.39 -1.74 -40.38
N ASN A 557 -24.23 -2.21 -39.89
CA ASN A 557 -23.80 -2.06 -38.52
C ASN A 557 -22.73 -0.95 -38.42
N CYS A 558 -22.81 -0.12 -37.35
CA CYS A 558 -21.78 0.83 -36.95
C CYS A 558 -20.62 0.13 -36.21
N GLY A 559 -20.87 -1.04 -35.66
CA GLY A 559 -19.89 -1.82 -34.94
C GLY A 559 -19.33 -1.09 -33.71
N PHE A 560 -18.08 -1.35 -33.39
CA PHE A 560 -17.39 -0.79 -32.20
C PHE A 560 -16.86 0.65 -32.43
N GLY A 561 -17.00 1.22 -33.62
CA GLY A 561 -16.48 2.54 -33.96
C GLY A 561 -16.98 3.67 -33.05
N VAL A 562 -18.22 3.56 -32.57
CA VAL A 562 -18.81 4.56 -31.65
C VAL A 562 -18.13 4.58 -30.28
N MET A 563 -17.46 3.49 -29.88
CA MET A 563 -16.72 3.43 -28.61
C MET A 563 -15.46 4.32 -28.58
N GLN A 564 -14.97 4.79 -29.73
CA GLN A 564 -13.89 5.78 -29.78
C GLN A 564 -14.28 7.09 -29.08
N LYS A 565 -15.57 7.43 -29.02
CA LYS A 565 -16.06 8.67 -28.38
C LYS A 565 -15.85 8.65 -26.85
N PRO A 566 -16.37 7.66 -26.09
CA PRO A 566 -16.09 7.57 -24.67
C PRO A 566 -14.58 7.37 -24.37
N LEU A 567 -13.84 6.62 -25.19
CA LEU A 567 -12.39 6.48 -25.02
C LEU A 567 -11.67 7.83 -25.06
N THR A 568 -11.94 8.65 -26.10
CA THR A 568 -11.28 9.96 -26.23
C THR A 568 -11.75 10.96 -25.19
N ALA A 569 -13.01 10.91 -24.76
CA ALA A 569 -13.55 11.73 -23.69
C ALA A 569 -12.86 11.42 -22.34
N LEU A 570 -12.78 10.14 -21.97
CA LEU A 570 -12.11 9.72 -20.73
C LEU A 570 -10.60 9.99 -20.76
N ASN A 571 -9.96 9.85 -21.93
CA ASN A 571 -8.55 10.22 -22.08
C ASN A 571 -8.33 11.73 -21.90
N ALA A 572 -9.21 12.57 -22.42
CA ALA A 572 -9.13 14.02 -22.23
C ALA A 572 -9.34 14.41 -20.77
N GLU A 573 -10.30 13.77 -20.08
CA GLU A 573 -10.54 13.98 -18.65
C GLU A 573 -9.33 13.58 -17.81
N ASN A 574 -8.75 12.39 -18.04
CA ASN A 574 -7.57 11.93 -17.33
C ASN A 574 -6.35 12.82 -17.59
N ARG A 575 -6.17 13.34 -18.81
CA ARG A 575 -5.11 14.32 -19.08
C ARG A 575 -5.25 15.60 -18.26
N PHE A 576 -6.49 16.09 -18.12
CA PHE A 576 -6.78 17.26 -17.30
C PHE A 576 -6.52 16.97 -15.81
N LEU A 577 -7.01 15.84 -15.31
CA LEU A 577 -6.82 15.41 -13.93
C LEU A 577 -5.35 15.12 -13.58
N ALA A 578 -4.50 14.79 -14.57
CA ALA A 578 -3.08 14.53 -14.36
C ALA A 578 -2.26 15.77 -14.00
N SER A 579 -2.83 16.99 -14.14
CA SER A 579 -2.13 18.22 -13.72
C SER A 579 -1.82 18.18 -12.22
N PRO A 580 -0.58 18.45 -11.79
CA PRO A 580 -0.20 18.44 -10.39
C PRO A 580 -1.06 19.38 -9.54
N ALA A 581 -1.52 18.90 -8.38
CA ALA A 581 -2.27 19.71 -7.41
C ALA A 581 -1.40 20.12 -6.21
N SER A 582 -0.27 19.44 -6.00
CA SER A 582 0.65 19.74 -4.90
C SER A 582 1.40 21.07 -5.04
N LEU A 583 1.31 21.73 -6.19
CA LEU A 583 1.97 23.00 -6.48
C LEU A 583 1.10 24.23 -6.20
N ASP A 584 -0.19 24.04 -5.90
CA ASP A 584 -1.16 25.14 -5.75
C ASP A 584 -1.58 25.33 -4.30
N PHE A 585 -1.25 26.47 -3.72
CA PHE A 585 -1.65 26.83 -2.36
C PHE A 585 -1.86 28.33 -2.22
N ILE A 586 -2.73 28.69 -1.27
CA ILE A 586 -2.97 30.08 -0.85
C ILE A 586 -2.69 30.16 0.64
N PRO A 587 -1.88 31.14 1.11
CA PRO A 587 -1.60 31.31 2.54
C PRO A 587 -2.88 31.52 3.35
N VAL A 588 -3.01 30.79 4.48
CA VAL A 588 -4.14 30.89 5.42
C VAL A 588 -3.63 31.15 6.85
N ALA A 589 -4.51 31.24 7.84
CA ALA A 589 -4.18 31.47 9.24
C ALA A 589 -3.27 32.67 9.48
N ASN A 590 -3.62 33.84 8.88
CA ASN A 590 -2.82 35.07 8.92
C ASN A 590 -1.39 34.87 8.38
N SER A 591 -1.27 34.11 7.29
CA SER A 591 -0.01 33.80 6.60
C SER A 591 1.00 32.98 7.42
N ILE A 592 0.59 32.33 8.51
CA ILE A 592 1.43 31.38 9.25
C ILE A 592 1.47 30.05 8.49
N GLU A 593 0.37 29.67 7.87
CA GLU A 593 0.23 28.49 7.04
C GLU A 593 0.38 28.93 5.57
N ASP A 594 1.62 29.10 5.12
CA ASP A 594 1.98 29.70 3.83
C ASP A 594 2.45 28.67 2.80
N HIS A 595 2.36 27.38 3.13
CA HIS A 595 2.63 26.26 2.23
C HIS A 595 1.71 25.08 2.56
N ALA A 596 1.06 24.49 1.55
CA ALA A 596 0.18 23.33 1.68
C ALA A 596 0.52 22.26 0.65
N THR A 597 0.19 21.00 0.95
CA THR A 597 0.49 19.87 0.06
C THR A 597 -0.67 19.50 -0.85
N ASN A 598 -1.91 19.85 -0.49
CA ASN A 598 -3.12 19.35 -1.15
C ASN A 598 -3.20 17.81 -1.27
N ALA A 599 -2.57 17.07 -0.32
CA ALA A 599 -2.49 15.61 -0.39
C ALA A 599 -3.86 14.94 -0.58
N THR A 600 -4.90 15.40 0.12
CA THR A 600 -6.27 14.89 -0.05
C THR A 600 -6.78 15.07 -1.49
N MET A 601 -6.47 16.23 -2.12
CA MET A 601 -6.85 16.49 -3.50
C MET A 601 -6.08 15.61 -4.49
N THR A 602 -4.76 15.39 -4.28
CA THR A 602 -3.96 14.52 -5.15
C THR A 602 -4.48 13.08 -5.12
N VAL A 603 -4.85 12.56 -3.94
CA VAL A 603 -5.46 11.24 -3.77
C VAL A 603 -6.84 11.17 -4.46
N ASN A 604 -7.71 12.14 -4.24
CA ASN A 604 -9.05 12.18 -4.85
C ASN A 604 -8.97 12.20 -6.39
N LYS A 605 -8.06 12.98 -6.96
CA LYS A 605 -7.81 13.02 -8.42
C LYS A 605 -7.38 11.65 -8.94
N ALA A 606 -6.40 11.01 -8.30
CA ALA A 606 -5.92 9.70 -8.69
C ALA A 606 -7.04 8.66 -8.64
N ASN A 607 -7.92 8.70 -7.63
CA ASN A 607 -9.08 7.81 -7.53
C ASN A 607 -10.08 8.01 -8.71
N MET A 608 -10.36 9.25 -9.10
CA MET A 608 -11.20 9.54 -10.26
C MET A 608 -10.58 9.01 -11.55
N MET A 609 -9.28 9.28 -11.76
CA MET A 609 -8.53 8.80 -12.93
C MET A 609 -8.50 7.28 -13.03
N LEU A 610 -8.39 6.60 -11.89
CA LEU A 610 -8.43 5.15 -11.81
C LEU A 610 -9.79 4.59 -12.25
N GLY A 611 -10.90 5.22 -11.85
CA GLY A 611 -12.24 4.89 -12.33
C GLY A 611 -12.34 4.99 -13.85
N ASN A 612 -11.86 6.10 -14.42
CA ASN A 612 -11.85 6.33 -15.87
C ASN A 612 -10.99 5.30 -16.63
N LEU A 613 -9.81 4.96 -16.09
CA LEU A 613 -8.92 3.97 -16.70
C LEU A 613 -9.57 2.57 -16.74
N ARG A 614 -10.31 2.17 -15.69
CA ARG A 614 -11.04 0.89 -15.69
C ARG A 614 -12.03 0.80 -16.88
N TYR A 615 -12.74 1.88 -17.20
CA TYR A 615 -13.62 1.94 -18.37
C TYR A 615 -12.85 1.85 -19.68
N VAL A 616 -11.72 2.55 -19.80
CA VAL A 616 -10.86 2.49 -21.00
C VAL A 616 -10.35 1.07 -21.23
N LEU A 617 -9.87 0.38 -20.17
CA LEU A 617 -9.44 -1.01 -20.26
C LEU A 617 -10.59 -1.98 -20.57
N ALA A 618 -11.79 -1.72 -20.05
CA ALA A 618 -12.98 -2.51 -20.37
C ALA A 618 -13.29 -2.45 -21.87
N ILE A 619 -13.24 -1.26 -22.47
CA ILE A 619 -13.45 -1.07 -23.90
C ILE A 619 -12.32 -1.72 -24.72
N GLU A 620 -11.06 -1.64 -24.27
CA GLU A 620 -9.94 -2.31 -24.93
C GLU A 620 -10.13 -3.83 -24.94
N LEU A 621 -10.46 -4.44 -23.79
CA LEU A 621 -10.69 -5.88 -23.66
C LEU A 621 -11.85 -6.37 -24.54
N MET A 622 -12.98 -5.63 -24.55
CA MET A 622 -14.12 -5.94 -25.43
C MET A 622 -13.73 -5.89 -26.90
N SER A 623 -13.00 -4.84 -27.29
CA SER A 623 -12.55 -4.67 -28.67
C SER A 623 -11.56 -5.76 -29.08
N ALA A 624 -10.64 -6.13 -28.20
CA ALA A 624 -9.70 -7.20 -28.46
C ALA A 624 -10.39 -8.57 -28.59
N ALA A 625 -11.36 -8.87 -27.72
CA ALA A 625 -12.15 -10.09 -27.84
C ALA A 625 -12.93 -10.14 -29.16
N GLN A 626 -13.59 -9.05 -29.57
CA GLN A 626 -14.32 -8.95 -30.85
C GLN A 626 -13.37 -9.13 -32.05
N ALA A 627 -12.18 -8.54 -31.98
CA ALA A 627 -11.16 -8.66 -33.01
C ALA A 627 -10.63 -10.10 -33.17
N ILE A 628 -10.47 -10.81 -32.04
CA ILE A 628 -10.06 -12.22 -32.02
C ILE A 628 -11.08 -13.10 -32.77
N ASP A 629 -12.37 -12.91 -32.52
CA ASP A 629 -13.42 -13.69 -33.21
C ASP A 629 -13.48 -13.39 -34.73
N LEU A 630 -13.18 -12.16 -35.13
CA LEU A 630 -13.14 -11.77 -36.53
C LEU A 630 -11.88 -12.24 -37.26
N ARG A 631 -10.89 -12.79 -36.53
CA ARG A 631 -9.62 -13.26 -37.09
C ARG A 631 -9.60 -14.77 -37.21
N GLU A 632 -9.51 -15.29 -38.42
CA GLU A 632 -9.61 -16.73 -38.72
C GLU A 632 -8.58 -17.61 -38.02
N ASN A 633 -7.41 -17.06 -37.65
CA ASN A 633 -6.26 -17.81 -37.10
C ASN A 633 -5.69 -17.18 -35.80
N ALA A 634 -6.54 -16.64 -34.94
CA ALA A 634 -6.07 -16.14 -33.63
C ALA A 634 -5.74 -17.32 -32.70
N ALA A 635 -4.52 -17.81 -32.80
CA ALA A 635 -4.04 -18.88 -31.90
C ALA A 635 -3.70 -18.32 -30.52
N LEU A 636 -4.68 -18.37 -29.60
CA LEU A 636 -4.52 -18.04 -28.20
C LEU A 636 -3.80 -19.17 -27.46
N GLY A 637 -2.80 -18.83 -26.65
CA GLY A 637 -2.28 -19.74 -25.63
C GLY A 637 -3.26 -19.86 -24.45
N PRO A 638 -3.01 -20.78 -23.49
CA PRO A 638 -3.92 -21.00 -22.36
C PRO A 638 -4.23 -19.73 -21.53
N PRO A 639 -3.25 -18.87 -21.18
CA PRO A 639 -3.56 -17.63 -20.46
C PRO A 639 -4.39 -16.65 -21.28
N GLY A 640 -4.05 -16.45 -22.57
CA GLY A 640 -4.81 -15.60 -23.48
C GLY A 640 -6.23 -16.08 -23.67
N ARG A 641 -6.46 -17.40 -23.69
CA ARG A 641 -7.77 -18.02 -23.75
C ARG A 641 -8.59 -17.74 -22.49
N ALA A 642 -7.96 -17.85 -21.29
CA ALA A 642 -8.64 -17.53 -20.03
C ALA A 642 -9.11 -16.08 -19.99
N ILE A 643 -8.29 -15.12 -20.45
CA ILE A 643 -8.67 -13.71 -20.57
C ILE A 643 -9.86 -13.56 -21.53
N TYR A 644 -9.75 -14.13 -22.71
CA TYR A 644 -10.78 -14.08 -23.73
C TYR A 644 -12.11 -14.65 -23.21
N GLU A 645 -12.09 -15.83 -22.60
CA GLU A 645 -13.26 -16.49 -22.02
C GLU A 645 -13.87 -15.68 -20.87
N ALA A 646 -13.05 -15.07 -19.99
CA ALA A 646 -13.55 -14.19 -18.94
C ALA A 646 -14.35 -13.01 -19.51
N VAL A 647 -13.87 -12.40 -20.60
CA VAL A 647 -14.59 -11.32 -21.28
C VAL A 647 -15.85 -11.87 -21.98
N ARG A 648 -15.76 -13.01 -22.68
CA ARG A 648 -16.88 -13.61 -23.42
C ARG A 648 -17.99 -14.14 -22.54
N ASN A 649 -17.69 -14.52 -21.31
CA ASN A 649 -18.71 -14.93 -20.33
C ASN A 649 -19.65 -13.77 -19.94
N VAL A 650 -19.20 -12.52 -20.08
CA VAL A 650 -19.99 -11.33 -19.73
C VAL A 650 -20.41 -10.50 -20.94
N VAL A 651 -19.72 -10.65 -22.09
CA VAL A 651 -20.03 -9.93 -23.34
C VAL A 651 -19.98 -10.90 -24.53
N PRO A 652 -21.12 -11.23 -25.15
CA PRO A 652 -21.15 -12.11 -26.32
C PRO A 652 -20.52 -11.45 -27.55
N PHE A 653 -20.18 -12.28 -28.54
CA PHE A 653 -19.78 -11.77 -29.87
C PHE A 653 -20.87 -10.92 -30.50
N MET A 654 -20.49 -9.75 -31.01
CA MET A 654 -21.43 -8.84 -31.65
C MET A 654 -21.59 -9.16 -33.15
N THR A 655 -22.72 -9.73 -33.51
CA THR A 655 -23.10 -9.94 -34.91
C THR A 655 -23.87 -8.76 -35.51
N ASN A 656 -24.69 -8.11 -34.71
CA ASN A 656 -25.47 -6.93 -35.05
C ASN A 656 -25.34 -5.88 -33.94
N ASP A 657 -25.52 -4.61 -34.29
CA ASP A 657 -25.47 -3.51 -33.32
C ASP A 657 -26.50 -3.71 -32.20
N HIS A 658 -26.07 -3.47 -30.98
CA HIS A 658 -26.86 -3.49 -29.75
C HIS A 658 -26.34 -2.46 -28.76
N VAL A 659 -26.94 -2.34 -27.57
CA VAL A 659 -26.53 -1.40 -26.54
C VAL A 659 -25.20 -1.84 -25.95
N LEU A 660 -24.09 -1.17 -26.31
CA LEU A 660 -22.72 -1.54 -25.87
C LEU A 660 -22.42 -1.15 -24.42
N SER A 661 -23.12 -0.16 -23.86
CA SER A 661 -22.84 0.31 -22.49
C SER A 661 -23.01 -0.78 -21.44
N THR A 662 -23.97 -1.69 -21.60
CA THR A 662 -24.16 -2.83 -20.68
C THR A 662 -22.97 -3.78 -20.66
N GLY A 663 -22.37 -4.01 -21.83
CA GLY A 663 -21.14 -4.81 -21.95
C GLY A 663 -19.93 -4.10 -21.31
N ILE A 664 -19.79 -2.79 -21.56
CA ILE A 664 -18.72 -1.98 -20.93
C ILE A 664 -18.82 -2.06 -19.41
N GLU A 665 -20.03 -1.88 -18.84
CA GLU A 665 -20.25 -2.00 -17.40
C GLU A 665 -19.93 -3.40 -16.84
N ALA A 666 -20.26 -4.45 -17.59
CA ALA A 666 -19.97 -5.82 -17.18
C ALA A 666 -18.46 -6.09 -17.11
N VAL A 667 -17.70 -5.65 -18.14
CA VAL A 667 -16.23 -5.82 -18.11
C VAL A 667 -15.56 -4.87 -17.11
N HIS A 668 -16.08 -3.66 -16.94
CA HIS A 668 -15.64 -2.75 -15.87
C HIS A 668 -15.76 -3.42 -14.48
N LYS A 669 -16.90 -4.08 -14.21
CA LYS A 669 -17.10 -4.85 -12.96
C LYS A 669 -16.11 -6.00 -12.83
N LEU A 670 -15.85 -6.74 -13.92
CA LEU A 670 -14.88 -7.84 -13.97
C LEU A 670 -13.47 -7.37 -13.58
N ILE A 671 -13.07 -6.16 -14.00
CA ILE A 671 -11.81 -5.54 -13.61
C ILE A 671 -11.85 -5.10 -12.15
N ALA A 672 -12.91 -4.40 -11.75
CA ALA A 672 -13.02 -3.78 -10.42
C ALA A 672 -13.12 -4.81 -9.29
N SER A 673 -13.78 -5.96 -9.52
CA SER A 673 -13.88 -7.06 -8.54
C SER A 673 -12.59 -7.87 -8.38
N GLY A 674 -11.64 -7.77 -9.34
CA GLY A 674 -10.46 -8.62 -9.41
C GLY A 674 -10.71 -10.00 -10.07
N ASP A 675 -11.93 -10.27 -10.56
CA ASP A 675 -12.28 -11.55 -11.18
C ASP A 675 -11.47 -11.81 -12.46
N LEU A 676 -11.11 -10.75 -13.20
CA LEU A 676 -10.23 -10.87 -14.36
C LEU A 676 -8.85 -11.43 -13.98
N LEU A 677 -8.25 -10.90 -12.90
CA LEU A 677 -6.97 -11.38 -12.37
C LEU A 677 -7.09 -12.80 -11.84
N ALA A 678 -8.17 -13.11 -11.14
CA ALA A 678 -8.43 -14.46 -10.62
C ALA A 678 -8.54 -15.49 -11.74
N ALA A 679 -9.25 -15.18 -12.82
CA ALA A 679 -9.38 -16.06 -14.00
C ALA A 679 -8.02 -16.37 -14.63
N VAL A 680 -7.15 -15.37 -14.78
CA VAL A 680 -5.82 -15.55 -15.36
C VAL A 680 -4.89 -16.36 -14.43
N ASN A 681 -4.93 -16.08 -13.13
CA ASN A 681 -4.08 -16.75 -12.14
C ASN A 681 -4.37 -18.26 -12.02
N GLN A 682 -5.60 -18.70 -12.31
CA GLN A 682 -5.95 -20.13 -12.29
C GLN A 682 -5.23 -20.95 -13.38
N TRP A 683 -4.88 -20.32 -14.52
CA TRP A 683 -4.34 -21.02 -15.68
C TRP A 683 -2.83 -20.86 -15.87
N SER A 684 -2.24 -19.82 -15.29
CA SER A 684 -0.88 -19.43 -15.69
C SER A 684 0.23 -20.25 -15.02
N GLY A 685 -0.02 -21.05 -14.00
CA GLY A 685 1.07 -21.61 -13.17
C GLY A 685 2.07 -20.53 -12.69
N TYR A 686 1.89 -19.33 -13.24
CA TYR A 686 2.57 -18.07 -12.96
C TYR A 686 1.50 -17.18 -12.31
N ARG A 687 1.56 -17.02 -11.01
CA ARG A 687 0.76 -15.98 -10.39
C ARG A 687 1.20 -14.65 -11.00
N LEU A 688 0.29 -13.99 -11.71
CA LEU A 688 0.48 -12.58 -12.04
C LEU A 688 0.62 -11.86 -10.70
N LYS A 689 1.85 -11.52 -10.36
CA LYS A 689 2.17 -10.86 -9.10
C LYS A 689 1.81 -9.38 -9.24
N ASP A 690 1.19 -8.86 -8.21
CA ASP A 690 0.95 -7.44 -7.99
C ASP A 690 2.25 -6.63 -7.96
#